data_e74471c4db0b58e48311fce7a78d88f5
#
_entry.id   e74471c4db0b58e48311fce7a78d88f5
#
_cell.length_a   1.000
_cell.length_b   1.000
_cell.length_c   1.000
_cell.angle_alpha   90.00
_cell.angle_beta   90.00
_cell.angle_gamma   90.00
#
_symmetry.space_group_name_H-M   'P 1'
#
loop_
_entity.id
_entity.type
_entity.pdbx_description
1 polymer ?
#
loop_
_entity_poly.entity_id
_entity_poly.type
_entity_poly.pdbx_seq_one_letter_code
_entity_poly.pdbx_strand_id
1 'polypeptide(L)'
;MPRLDELSFFIGFAFGLLVYWLAGRVRPLLEQMRENAKEQREAAQVRRTSGLEDNHRRLTLRRAQGMHLAASLFSLDEILQEPHLLAPPVQVEPGVAGIQEDVISQTLPYMPMWPELASTYRAPTLELSEAITGGSNVVIVGKAGAGKTVALAHLASLAANLKVQLDAGGSKVDAVPYFYHVADLQMPHDSTKDPLTIIINAASERAPVFDLGRLPGFVQQTFKSGSALVLIDGFDELEPQSQTHVTEWFKALTQAYPNIHIVTTGCANQLNGLVGLGFSPLALMSWDARRTAQFIEHWGQLWSQTVALEAWSQTGPEQVDPILLNTWLGFENAHLTPLELTLKVWGAYAGDSLGSRVLDAIATHIRRVAPSGTPVAALEMLAMQVVLTSQPIFDSGKARSWVRQYDIVDEKPAEGEGETLKTITSEKIALTDSQKIKLKKSKAGDIPSTGLLGKLVGSGLLVSHANSKMRFLHPILNGYLAGQAIGDHEADVTLAAQADWDGKTVAMHYLAARSDASAVADYMLKESTLPLHNYIFTVARWLRDAPKQAAWRAKVFASLLNIMQGEGQPISLRAHAMAAFVLSGDPGAATLFRQLLSSRSFDVIPLAALGSGAVRDSKAIEMLEEIMQAPVGAVRRAACLALVAIGTEKSLEAVARALLQGDEELRRAAAEAMANDPGEGYAMLKEGATLADIMLRRAVVHGLAHVGQPWATEILQHMQVEDDQWAVRNLANQYLEQMSHTDPRVPHKLMAPSEAPWLIAFAGKEGKGIPRGSAATDILLSAFKNGNTEERLAALPYLKRVANEGIIGALYNGMYGDDLEVREASFYALEEIGANGFKLPHPNQFGLG
;
A
#
# COMPACT_ATOMS: atom_id res chain seq x y z
N MET A 1 20.75 7.46 -71.49
CA MET A 1 20.68 8.37 -70.37
C MET A 1 19.29 8.30 -69.78
N PRO A 2 19.10 7.87 -68.59
CA PRO A 2 17.78 7.87 -67.95
C PRO A 2 17.32 9.31 -67.74
N ARG A 3 16.11 9.65 -68.23
CA ARG A 3 15.48 10.94 -67.98
C ARG A 3 15.08 10.97 -66.50
N LEU A 4 15.76 11.78 -65.72
CA LEU A 4 15.33 12.10 -64.37
C LEU A 4 13.98 12.81 -64.49
N ASP A 5 12.94 12.24 -63.84
CA ASP A 5 11.64 12.83 -63.73
C ASP A 5 11.76 14.07 -62.79
N GLU A 6 11.44 15.27 -63.32
CA GLU A 6 11.58 16.54 -62.59
C GLU A 6 10.81 16.50 -61.26
N LEU A 7 9.67 15.77 -61.20
CA LEU A 7 8.86 15.63 -60.00
C LEU A 7 9.60 14.83 -58.92
N SER A 8 10.25 13.72 -59.28
CA SER A 8 11.03 12.87 -58.35
C SER A 8 12.26 13.62 -57.84
N PHE A 9 12.87 14.52 -58.64
CA PHE A 9 13.96 15.36 -58.19
C PHE A 9 13.50 16.41 -57.14
N PHE A 10 12.36 17.10 -57.37
CA PHE A 10 11.81 18.05 -56.44
C PHE A 10 11.37 17.42 -55.15
N ILE A 11 10.75 16.23 -55.17
CA ILE A 11 10.36 15.47 -53.97
C ILE A 11 11.60 15.05 -53.17
N GLY A 12 12.62 14.50 -53.82
CA GLY A 12 13.89 14.12 -53.17
C GLY A 12 14.63 15.32 -52.57
N PHE A 13 14.63 16.49 -53.29
CA PHE A 13 15.24 17.70 -52.78
C PHE A 13 14.49 18.28 -51.58
N ALA A 14 13.16 18.33 -51.63
CA ALA A 14 12.33 18.77 -50.49
C ALA A 14 12.49 17.84 -49.28
N PHE A 15 12.56 16.55 -49.47
CA PHE A 15 12.82 15.57 -48.41
C PHE A 15 14.22 15.73 -47.85
N GLY A 16 15.23 15.94 -48.66
CA GLY A 16 16.60 16.23 -48.23
C GLY A 16 16.70 17.50 -47.40
N LEU A 17 16.00 18.58 -47.78
CA LEU A 17 15.90 19.80 -47.01
C LEU A 17 15.19 19.60 -45.68
N LEU A 18 14.11 18.81 -45.66
CA LEU A 18 13.36 18.49 -44.42
C LEU A 18 14.23 17.69 -43.47
N VAL A 19 14.94 16.68 -43.96
CA VAL A 19 15.87 15.86 -43.13
C VAL A 19 17.03 16.74 -42.61
N TYR A 20 17.59 17.60 -43.44
CA TYR A 20 18.63 18.53 -43.01
C TYR A 20 18.15 19.51 -41.96
N TRP A 21 16.95 20.05 -42.09
CA TRP A 21 16.32 20.95 -41.12
C TRP A 21 16.00 20.25 -39.80
N LEU A 22 15.44 18.98 -39.86
CA LEU A 22 15.22 18.15 -38.71
C LEU A 22 16.52 17.77 -37.99
N ALA A 23 17.56 17.40 -38.75
CA ALA A 23 18.87 17.08 -38.16
C ALA A 23 19.51 18.31 -37.50
N GLY A 24 19.31 19.52 -38.06
CA GLY A 24 19.77 20.77 -37.43
C GLY A 24 19.07 21.12 -36.12
N ARG A 25 17.81 20.71 -35.94
CA ARG A 25 17.05 20.91 -34.70
C ARG A 25 17.27 19.83 -33.64
N VAL A 26 17.46 18.58 -34.07
CA VAL A 26 17.60 17.43 -33.19
C VAL A 26 19.03 17.28 -32.67
N ARG A 27 20.06 17.66 -33.47
CA ARG A 27 21.46 17.61 -33.02
C ARG A 27 21.74 18.35 -31.73
N PRO A 28 21.37 19.65 -31.55
CA PRO A 28 21.68 20.36 -30.31
C PRO A 28 20.96 19.77 -29.09
N LEU A 29 19.74 19.20 -29.27
CA LEU A 29 19.02 18.50 -28.21
C LEU A 29 19.72 17.19 -27.82
N LEU A 30 20.19 16.41 -28.80
CA LEU A 30 20.95 15.19 -28.54
C LEU A 30 22.31 15.46 -27.92
N GLU A 31 22.96 16.56 -28.29
CA GLU A 31 24.23 16.98 -27.70
C GLU A 31 24.04 17.45 -26.27
N GLN A 32 23.02 18.25 -25.95
CA GLN A 32 22.64 18.62 -24.60
C GLN A 32 22.29 17.39 -23.73
N MET A 33 21.54 16.43 -24.28
CA MET A 33 21.24 15.19 -23.53
C MET A 33 22.50 14.36 -23.28
N ARG A 34 23.45 14.31 -24.23
CA ARG A 34 24.74 13.62 -24.04
C ARG A 34 25.66 14.33 -23.05
N GLU A 35 25.72 15.67 -23.09
CA GLU A 35 26.48 16.45 -22.13
C GLU A 35 25.92 16.30 -20.72
N ASN A 36 24.60 16.45 -20.55
CA ASN A 36 23.94 16.24 -19.26
C ASN A 36 24.16 14.82 -18.73
N ALA A 37 24.07 13.79 -19.59
CA ALA A 37 24.33 12.41 -19.19
C ALA A 37 25.81 12.16 -18.83
N LYS A 38 26.76 12.86 -19.49
CA LYS A 38 28.18 12.78 -19.19
C LYS A 38 28.50 13.49 -17.88
N GLU A 39 27.99 14.70 -17.67
CA GLU A 39 28.12 15.44 -16.42
C GLU A 39 27.52 14.69 -15.23
N GLN A 40 26.36 14.05 -15.42
CA GLN A 40 25.74 13.21 -14.37
C GLN A 40 26.59 11.97 -14.02
N ARG A 41 27.20 11.32 -15.03
CA ARG A 41 28.10 10.16 -14.80
C ARG A 41 29.39 10.58 -14.10
N GLU A 42 29.99 11.71 -14.51
CA GLU A 42 31.19 12.27 -13.88
C GLU A 42 30.89 12.71 -12.44
N ALA A 43 29.77 13.36 -12.21
CA ALA A 43 29.29 13.75 -10.88
C ALA A 43 29.00 12.54 -9.99
N ALA A 44 28.42 11.46 -10.54
CA ALA A 44 28.19 10.20 -9.81
C ALA A 44 29.51 9.51 -9.47
N GLN A 45 30.50 9.54 -10.37
CA GLN A 45 31.83 8.95 -10.15
C GLN A 45 32.62 9.73 -9.07
N VAL A 46 32.56 11.04 -9.08
CA VAL A 46 33.17 11.90 -8.03
C VAL A 46 32.48 11.67 -6.69
N ARG A 47 31.17 11.47 -6.64
CA ARG A 47 30.42 11.13 -5.41
C ARG A 47 30.87 9.79 -4.81
N ARG A 48 30.98 8.75 -5.65
CA ARG A 48 31.44 7.41 -5.22
C ARG A 48 32.87 7.43 -4.68
N THR A 49 33.76 8.16 -5.31
CA THR A 49 35.15 8.30 -4.85
C THR A 49 35.29 9.12 -3.56
N SER A 50 34.28 9.89 -3.18
CA SER A 50 34.35 10.73 -1.96
C SER A 50 34.11 9.95 -0.65
N GLY A 51 33.61 8.73 -0.71
CA GLY A 51 33.19 7.92 0.44
C GLY A 51 31.97 8.44 1.20
N LEU A 52 31.47 9.64 0.88
CA LEU A 52 30.32 10.26 1.57
C LEU A 52 29.00 9.57 1.16
N GLU A 53 28.84 9.26 -0.12
CA GLU A 53 27.66 8.53 -0.61
C GLU A 53 27.61 7.11 0.00
N ASP A 54 28.73 6.41 0.06
CA ASP A 54 28.81 5.08 0.67
C ASP A 54 28.49 5.11 2.17
N ASN A 55 28.95 6.14 2.88
CA ASN A 55 28.60 6.35 4.28
C ASN A 55 27.11 6.61 4.45
N HIS A 56 26.54 7.49 3.61
CA HIS A 56 25.09 7.80 3.64
C HIS A 56 24.24 6.54 3.36
N ARG A 57 24.61 5.75 2.34
CA ARG A 57 23.93 4.48 2.00
C ARG A 57 24.03 3.47 3.16
N ARG A 58 25.19 3.32 3.78
CA ARG A 58 25.36 2.42 4.95
C ARG A 58 24.57 2.85 6.16
N LEU A 59 24.49 4.15 6.44
CA LEU A 59 23.65 4.68 7.53
C LEU A 59 22.16 4.45 7.26
N THR A 60 21.72 4.67 6.04
CA THR A 60 20.34 4.42 5.63
C THR A 60 19.99 2.93 5.70
N LEU A 61 20.87 2.05 5.21
CA LEU A 61 20.71 0.60 5.31
C LEU A 61 20.60 0.15 6.77
N ARG A 62 21.53 0.58 7.63
CA ARG A 62 21.50 0.24 9.06
C ARG A 62 20.21 0.65 9.74
N ARG A 63 19.67 1.81 9.37
CA ARG A 63 18.37 2.27 9.88
C ARG A 63 17.24 1.39 9.38
N ALA A 64 17.20 1.12 8.08
CA ALA A 64 16.14 0.32 7.46
C ALA A 64 16.06 -1.08 8.10
N GLN A 65 17.19 -1.69 8.44
CA GLN A 65 17.26 -3.00 9.11
C GLN A 65 16.56 -3.02 10.49
N GLY A 66 16.45 -1.89 11.16
CA GLY A 66 15.79 -1.78 12.46
C GLY A 66 14.34 -1.29 12.42
N MET A 67 13.74 -1.04 11.24
CA MET A 67 12.41 -0.42 11.12
C MET A 67 11.27 -1.45 11.05
N HIS A 68 11.25 -2.38 12.02
CA HIS A 68 10.15 -3.35 12.19
C HIS A 68 9.99 -3.73 13.67
N LEU A 69 8.86 -4.35 14.01
CA LEU A 69 8.50 -4.64 15.41
C LEU A 69 9.52 -5.56 16.11
N ALA A 70 10.02 -6.57 15.41
CA ALA A 70 10.94 -7.58 15.95
C ALA A 70 12.44 -7.20 15.82
N ALA A 71 12.76 -5.91 15.62
CA ALA A 71 14.13 -5.42 15.42
C ALA A 71 15.08 -5.71 16.60
N SER A 72 14.55 -5.99 17.79
CA SER A 72 15.33 -6.45 18.94
C SER A 72 15.78 -7.91 18.85
N LEU A 73 15.20 -8.70 17.95
CA LEU A 73 15.47 -10.14 17.78
C LEU A 73 16.20 -10.44 16.48
N PHE A 74 15.76 -9.82 15.39
CA PHE A 74 16.23 -10.11 14.03
C PHE A 74 16.45 -8.82 13.24
N SER A 75 17.32 -8.85 12.25
CA SER A 75 17.41 -7.78 11.25
C SER A 75 16.25 -7.89 10.25
N LEU A 76 15.93 -6.80 9.54
CA LEU A 76 14.87 -6.82 8.55
C LEU A 76 15.09 -7.86 7.45
N ASP A 77 16.31 -7.93 6.91
CA ASP A 77 16.66 -8.86 5.81
C ASP A 77 16.53 -10.33 6.22
N GLU A 78 16.68 -10.64 7.54
CA GLU A 78 16.51 -12.00 8.05
C GLU A 78 15.05 -12.44 8.13
N ILE A 79 14.09 -11.51 8.37
CA ILE A 79 12.68 -11.86 8.64
C ILE A 79 11.71 -11.38 7.57
N LEU A 80 12.20 -10.69 6.58
CA LEU A 80 11.37 -10.04 5.57
C LEU A 80 10.56 -11.06 4.76
N GLN A 81 9.26 -10.84 4.70
CA GLN A 81 8.43 -11.33 3.61
C GLN A 81 8.26 -10.19 2.61
N GLU A 82 8.74 -10.38 1.39
CA GLU A 82 8.81 -9.33 0.38
C GLU A 82 7.43 -8.68 0.15
N PRO A 83 7.30 -7.35 0.38
CA PRO A 83 6.03 -6.66 0.23
C PRO A 83 5.72 -6.42 -1.25
N HIS A 84 4.48 -6.68 -1.63
CA HIS A 84 3.95 -6.40 -2.97
C HIS A 84 2.83 -5.38 -2.87
N LEU A 85 2.63 -4.63 -3.94
CA LEU A 85 1.56 -3.66 -4.08
C LEU A 85 0.45 -4.24 -4.95
N LEU A 86 -0.81 -4.00 -4.62
CA LEU A 86 -1.93 -4.33 -5.48
C LEU A 86 -1.83 -3.49 -6.75
N ALA A 87 -1.75 -4.14 -7.90
CA ALA A 87 -1.64 -3.46 -9.17
C ALA A 87 -2.92 -2.67 -9.46
N PRO A 88 -2.83 -1.36 -9.79
CA PRO A 88 -4.00 -0.58 -10.16
C PRO A 88 -4.52 -0.99 -11.54
N PRO A 89 -5.73 -0.59 -11.94
CA PRO A 89 -6.20 -0.76 -13.30
C PRO A 89 -5.27 -0.10 -14.32
N VAL A 90 -5.18 -0.67 -15.51
CA VAL A 90 -4.37 -0.11 -16.60
C VAL A 90 -4.89 1.27 -16.98
N GLN A 91 -3.99 2.23 -17.16
CA GLN A 91 -4.37 3.57 -17.64
C GLN A 91 -4.77 3.48 -19.11
N VAL A 92 -5.95 3.99 -19.44
CA VAL A 92 -6.45 4.01 -20.82
C VAL A 92 -5.81 5.16 -21.60
N GLU A 93 -5.19 4.84 -22.72
CA GLU A 93 -4.71 5.84 -23.70
C GLU A 93 -5.55 5.70 -24.97
N PRO A 94 -6.36 6.72 -25.33
CA PRO A 94 -7.22 6.66 -26.52
C PRO A 94 -6.46 6.37 -27.80
N GLY A 95 -6.91 5.35 -28.52
CA GLY A 95 -6.29 4.91 -29.79
C GLY A 95 -5.10 3.95 -29.62
N VAL A 96 -4.75 3.56 -28.42
CA VAL A 96 -3.81 2.48 -28.13
C VAL A 96 -4.61 1.21 -27.83
N ALA A 97 -4.23 0.09 -28.48
CA ALA A 97 -4.90 -1.18 -28.24
C ALA A 97 -4.76 -1.57 -26.75
N GLY A 98 -5.87 -1.85 -26.10
CA GLY A 98 -5.90 -2.32 -24.72
C GLY A 98 -5.24 -3.68 -24.58
N ILE A 99 -4.75 -3.97 -23.38
CA ILE A 99 -4.20 -5.26 -23.02
C ILE A 99 -5.34 -6.23 -22.74
N GLN A 100 -5.14 -7.50 -23.09
CA GLN A 100 -6.10 -8.53 -22.69
C GLN A 100 -6.05 -8.73 -21.17
N GLU A 101 -7.10 -8.29 -20.47
CA GLU A 101 -7.22 -8.47 -19.03
C GLU A 101 -7.33 -9.95 -18.65
N ASP A 102 -6.77 -10.29 -17.49
CA ASP A 102 -6.92 -11.60 -16.86
C ASP A 102 -8.33 -11.77 -16.25
N VAL A 103 -8.72 -13.01 -16.02
CA VAL A 103 -10.04 -13.36 -15.46
C VAL A 103 -10.27 -12.75 -14.08
N ILE A 104 -9.22 -12.60 -13.28
CA ILE A 104 -9.31 -12.03 -11.92
C ILE A 104 -9.64 -10.54 -12.01
N SER A 105 -8.88 -9.78 -12.80
CA SER A 105 -9.11 -8.34 -13.01
C SER A 105 -10.49 -8.03 -13.62
N GLN A 106 -10.98 -8.92 -14.51
CA GLN A 106 -12.31 -8.81 -15.11
C GLN A 106 -13.46 -9.13 -14.12
N THR A 107 -13.18 -9.83 -13.03
CA THR A 107 -14.22 -10.38 -12.15
C THR A 107 -14.20 -9.74 -10.76
N LEU A 108 -13.02 -9.50 -10.21
CA LEU A 108 -12.83 -8.87 -8.91
C LEU A 108 -12.51 -7.37 -9.12
N PRO A 109 -13.35 -6.44 -8.69
CA PRO A 109 -13.05 -5.02 -8.77
C PRO A 109 -11.77 -4.65 -8.02
N TYR A 110 -11.08 -3.61 -8.48
CA TYR A 110 -9.94 -3.05 -7.77
C TYR A 110 -10.38 -2.45 -6.42
N MET A 111 -9.88 -2.97 -5.31
CA MET A 111 -10.32 -2.57 -3.97
C MET A 111 -9.12 -2.27 -3.06
N PRO A 112 -8.50 -1.08 -3.19
CA PRO A 112 -7.33 -0.70 -2.39
C PRO A 112 -7.63 -0.62 -0.89
N MET A 113 -8.88 -0.41 -0.52
CA MET A 113 -9.33 -0.42 0.89
C MET A 113 -9.47 -1.84 1.47
N TRP A 114 -9.62 -2.87 0.63
CA TRP A 114 -9.87 -4.26 1.03
C TRP A 114 -8.87 -5.23 0.39
N PRO A 115 -7.54 -5.03 0.58
CA PRO A 115 -6.51 -5.84 -0.07
C PRO A 115 -6.53 -7.32 0.37
N GLU A 116 -7.21 -7.64 1.47
CA GLU A 116 -7.39 -9.01 1.96
C GLU A 116 -8.14 -9.89 0.96
N LEU A 117 -9.17 -9.32 0.34
CA LEU A 117 -9.95 -10.04 -0.67
C LEU A 117 -9.15 -10.22 -1.97
N ALA A 118 -8.42 -9.17 -2.38
CA ALA A 118 -7.51 -9.26 -3.51
C ALA A 118 -6.45 -10.36 -3.32
N SER A 119 -5.91 -10.50 -2.11
CA SER A 119 -4.94 -11.54 -1.77
C SER A 119 -5.53 -12.96 -1.80
N THR A 120 -6.80 -13.13 -1.40
CA THR A 120 -7.50 -14.42 -1.46
C THR A 120 -7.58 -14.95 -2.89
N TYR A 121 -7.80 -14.05 -3.86
CA TYR A 121 -7.91 -14.38 -5.29
C TYR A 121 -6.62 -14.15 -6.08
N ARG A 122 -5.51 -13.82 -5.41
CA ARG A 122 -4.20 -13.51 -6.05
C ARG A 122 -4.33 -12.51 -7.20
N ALA A 123 -5.02 -11.39 -6.91
CA ALA A 123 -5.08 -10.28 -7.84
C ALA A 123 -3.66 -9.83 -8.25
N PRO A 124 -3.49 -9.27 -9.46
CA PRO A 124 -2.19 -8.82 -9.94
C PRO A 124 -1.48 -7.87 -8.98
N THR A 125 -0.16 -8.00 -8.90
CA THR A 125 0.67 -7.21 -7.99
C THR A 125 1.87 -6.61 -8.71
N LEU A 126 2.39 -5.50 -8.17
CA LEU A 126 3.64 -4.86 -8.58
C LEU A 126 4.68 -5.02 -7.47
N GLU A 127 5.94 -5.19 -7.85
CA GLU A 127 7.06 -5.05 -6.93
C GLU A 127 7.28 -3.57 -6.54
N LEU A 128 7.81 -3.33 -5.34
CA LEU A 128 8.07 -1.96 -4.86
C LEU A 128 9.05 -1.20 -5.77
N SER A 129 10.09 -1.87 -6.24
CA SER A 129 11.08 -1.30 -7.15
C SER A 129 10.49 -0.96 -8.51
N GLU A 130 9.59 -1.80 -9.01
CA GLU A 130 8.89 -1.61 -10.29
C GLU A 130 7.90 -0.44 -10.23
N ALA A 131 7.13 -0.33 -9.14
CA ALA A 131 6.10 0.69 -8.96
C ALA A 131 6.60 2.14 -9.09
N ILE A 132 7.89 2.39 -8.90
CA ILE A 132 8.50 3.72 -9.00
C ILE A 132 9.18 3.99 -10.35
N THR A 133 9.24 3.00 -11.26
CA THR A 133 9.94 3.14 -12.55
C THR A 133 9.21 4.05 -13.54
N GLY A 134 7.90 4.21 -13.41
CA GLY A 134 7.07 5.06 -14.28
C GLY A 134 7.17 6.57 -14.01
N GLY A 135 8.03 6.99 -13.07
CA GLY A 135 8.31 8.41 -12.78
C GLY A 135 7.22 9.12 -11.96
N SER A 136 6.17 8.42 -11.53
CA SER A 136 5.15 8.94 -10.63
C SER A 136 5.63 8.91 -9.19
N ASN A 137 5.26 9.93 -8.39
CA ASN A 137 5.37 9.82 -6.93
C ASN A 137 4.33 8.82 -6.42
N VAL A 138 4.67 8.07 -5.37
CA VAL A 138 3.82 6.98 -4.87
C VAL A 138 3.44 7.22 -3.41
N VAL A 139 2.20 6.95 -3.07
CA VAL A 139 1.77 6.79 -1.68
C VAL A 139 1.37 5.33 -1.43
N ILE A 140 2.12 4.65 -0.56
CA ILE A 140 1.84 3.28 -0.15
C ILE A 140 0.70 3.32 0.87
N VAL A 141 -0.47 2.85 0.46
CA VAL A 141 -1.66 2.86 1.32
C VAL A 141 -1.90 1.51 1.98
N GLY A 142 -2.43 1.56 3.19
CA GLY A 142 -2.78 0.37 3.96
C GLY A 142 -3.24 0.73 5.37
N LYS A 143 -3.99 -0.17 6.00
CA LYS A 143 -4.40 0.00 7.40
C LYS A 143 -3.19 -0.05 8.35
N ALA A 144 -3.36 0.40 9.59
CA ALA A 144 -2.34 0.24 10.62
C ALA A 144 -1.95 -1.24 10.75
N GLY A 145 -0.65 -1.53 10.87
CA GLY A 145 -0.12 -2.89 10.96
C GLY A 145 0.03 -3.65 9.63
N ALA A 146 -0.35 -3.06 8.49
CA ALA A 146 -0.20 -3.69 7.16
C ALA A 146 1.26 -3.84 6.70
N GLY A 147 2.22 -3.13 7.33
CA GLY A 147 3.65 -3.21 6.99
C GLY A 147 4.16 -2.06 6.12
N LYS A 148 3.48 -0.90 6.07
CA LYS A 148 3.89 0.28 5.29
C LYS A 148 5.33 0.73 5.59
N THR A 149 5.68 0.85 6.87
CA THR A 149 7.05 1.17 7.32
C THR A 149 8.06 0.14 6.84
N VAL A 150 7.71 -1.15 6.91
CA VAL A 150 8.55 -2.26 6.41
C VAL A 150 8.75 -2.17 4.90
N ALA A 151 7.71 -1.84 4.14
CA ALA A 151 7.79 -1.65 2.70
C ALA A 151 8.76 -0.49 2.33
N LEU A 152 8.64 0.66 3.02
CA LEU A 152 9.59 1.76 2.81
C LEU A 152 11.02 1.41 3.24
N ALA A 153 11.19 0.69 4.34
CA ALA A 153 12.50 0.24 4.82
C ALA A 153 13.12 -0.76 3.83
N HIS A 154 12.34 -1.67 3.28
CA HIS A 154 12.80 -2.58 2.24
C HIS A 154 13.23 -1.82 0.97
N LEU A 155 12.42 -0.88 0.49
CA LEU A 155 12.78 -0.04 -0.65
C LEU A 155 14.06 0.79 -0.38
N ALA A 156 14.21 1.30 0.85
CA ALA A 156 15.44 1.99 1.28
C ALA A 156 16.66 1.05 1.26
N SER A 157 16.49 -0.20 1.69
CA SER A 157 17.53 -1.24 1.65
C SER A 157 17.92 -1.59 0.21
N LEU A 158 16.94 -1.77 -0.68
CA LEU A 158 17.18 -2.02 -2.11
C LEU A 158 17.96 -0.86 -2.75
N ALA A 159 17.52 0.39 -2.51
CA ALA A 159 18.19 1.58 -3.03
C ALA A 159 19.61 1.76 -2.45
N ALA A 160 19.81 1.50 -1.15
CA ALA A 160 21.11 1.55 -0.52
C ALA A 160 22.10 0.52 -1.12
N ASN A 161 21.58 -0.63 -1.57
CA ASN A 161 22.35 -1.70 -2.22
C ASN A 161 22.41 -1.55 -3.76
N LEU A 162 22.10 -0.37 -4.31
CA LEU A 162 22.16 -0.08 -5.77
C LEU A 162 21.23 -0.95 -6.63
N LYS A 163 20.16 -1.49 -6.06
CA LYS A 163 19.18 -2.33 -6.78
C LYS A 163 18.00 -1.55 -7.36
N VAL A 164 17.97 -0.23 -7.17
CA VAL A 164 16.88 0.64 -7.63
C VAL A 164 17.44 1.71 -8.57
N GLN A 165 16.84 1.83 -9.74
CA GLN A 165 17.15 2.87 -10.72
C GLN A 165 15.95 3.78 -10.93
N LEU A 166 16.21 5.08 -11.04
CA LEU A 166 15.21 6.12 -11.29
C LEU A 166 15.37 6.69 -12.69
N ASP A 167 14.28 7.19 -13.26
CA ASP A 167 14.34 7.98 -14.48
C ASP A 167 14.57 9.47 -14.14
N ALA A 168 15.73 9.97 -14.45
CA ALA A 168 16.09 11.37 -14.30
C ALA A 168 16.06 12.09 -15.66
N GLY A 169 14.86 12.31 -16.20
CA GLY A 169 14.66 13.02 -17.47
C GLY A 169 15.15 12.24 -18.70
N GLY A 170 14.88 10.95 -18.77
CA GLY A 170 15.24 10.03 -19.85
C GLY A 170 16.59 9.31 -19.66
N SER A 171 17.24 9.48 -18.51
CA SER A 171 18.46 8.75 -18.15
C SER A 171 18.22 7.94 -16.88
N LYS A 172 18.52 6.63 -16.92
CA LYS A 172 18.48 5.80 -15.71
C LYS A 172 19.68 6.10 -14.81
N VAL A 173 19.41 6.43 -13.54
CA VAL A 173 20.41 6.72 -12.50
C VAL A 173 20.14 5.88 -11.27
N ASP A 174 21.22 5.49 -10.56
CA ASP A 174 21.08 4.74 -9.31
C ASP A 174 20.44 5.64 -8.24
N ALA A 175 19.40 5.15 -7.58
CA ALA A 175 18.69 5.87 -6.54
C ALA A 175 19.57 6.10 -5.30
N VAL A 176 19.57 7.32 -4.75
CA VAL A 176 20.17 7.65 -3.46
C VAL A 176 19.04 7.81 -2.44
N PRO A 177 18.88 6.88 -1.47
CA PRO A 177 17.73 6.89 -0.57
C PRO A 177 17.86 7.91 0.56
N TYR A 178 16.81 8.68 0.80
CA TYR A 178 16.63 9.60 1.94
C TYR A 178 15.44 9.11 2.77
N PHE A 179 15.69 8.26 3.76
CA PHE A 179 14.65 7.57 4.53
C PHE A 179 14.45 8.20 5.92
N TYR A 180 13.31 8.84 6.14
CA TYR A 180 12.96 9.54 7.37
C TYR A 180 11.52 9.23 7.80
N HIS A 181 11.27 9.29 9.10
CA HIS A 181 9.93 9.40 9.65
C HIS A 181 9.55 10.87 9.76
N VAL A 182 8.27 11.23 9.56
CA VAL A 182 7.82 12.64 9.65
C VAL A 182 8.18 13.31 10.98
N ALA A 183 8.26 12.54 12.07
CA ALA A 183 8.67 13.05 13.39
C ALA A 183 10.13 13.49 13.46
N ASP A 184 10.99 13.01 12.55
CA ASP A 184 12.40 13.43 12.46
C ASP A 184 12.56 14.72 11.63
N LEU A 185 11.52 15.13 10.89
CA LEU A 185 11.55 16.30 10.05
C LEU A 185 11.20 17.53 10.89
N GLN A 186 12.13 18.46 10.99
CA GLN A 186 11.88 19.73 11.65
C GLN A 186 11.18 20.67 10.64
N MET A 187 9.84 20.69 10.66
CA MET A 187 9.02 21.54 9.80
C MET A 187 8.94 22.95 10.40
N PRO A 188 9.63 23.98 9.84
CA PRO A 188 9.43 25.37 10.23
C PRO A 188 8.08 25.87 9.71
N HIS A 189 7.53 26.92 10.33
CA HIS A 189 6.29 27.57 9.87
C HIS A 189 6.34 28.02 8.39
N ASP A 190 7.54 28.21 7.84
CA ASP A 190 7.78 28.62 6.45
C ASP A 190 8.64 27.58 5.71
N SER A 191 8.15 26.34 5.72
CA SER A 191 8.82 25.18 5.09
C SER A 191 8.93 25.26 3.57
N THR A 192 8.23 26.21 2.95
CA THR A 192 8.16 26.37 1.49
C THR A 192 9.29 27.21 0.89
N LYS A 193 9.95 28.08 1.68
CA LYS A 193 11.02 28.96 1.16
C LYS A 193 12.30 28.22 0.79
N ASP A 194 12.70 27.23 1.59
CA ASP A 194 13.84 26.36 1.31
C ASP A 194 13.52 24.91 1.70
N PRO A 195 12.79 24.20 0.84
CA PRO A 195 12.28 22.88 1.17
C PRO A 195 13.38 21.82 1.35
N LEU A 196 14.59 22.05 0.80
CA LEU A 196 15.71 21.11 0.91
C LEU A 196 16.39 21.16 2.28
N THR A 197 16.34 22.31 2.97
CA THR A 197 16.95 22.47 4.31
C THR A 197 16.39 21.47 5.32
N ILE A 198 15.14 21.05 5.20
CA ILE A 198 14.51 20.06 6.06
C ILE A 198 15.24 18.71 5.92
N ILE A 199 15.51 18.28 4.69
CA ILE A 199 16.27 17.03 4.42
C ILE A 199 17.72 17.16 4.87
N ILE A 200 18.36 18.31 4.62
CA ILE A 200 19.75 18.55 5.03
C ILE A 200 19.86 18.48 6.56
N ASN A 201 18.94 19.07 7.30
CA ASN A 201 18.94 19.03 8.76
C ASN A 201 18.75 17.59 9.27
N ALA A 202 17.75 16.85 8.76
CA ALA A 202 17.49 15.47 9.14
C ALA A 202 18.68 14.55 8.80
N ALA A 203 19.35 14.78 7.68
CA ALA A 203 20.56 14.05 7.32
C ALA A 203 21.74 14.42 8.23
N SER A 204 21.89 15.70 8.59
CA SER A 204 22.99 16.19 9.42
C SER A 204 22.91 15.68 10.86
N GLU A 205 21.73 15.47 11.42
CA GLU A 205 21.56 14.91 12.76
C GLU A 205 22.16 13.51 12.92
N ARG A 206 22.31 12.79 11.83
CA ARG A 206 22.75 11.40 11.79
C ARG A 206 24.11 11.19 11.16
N ALA A 207 24.61 12.19 10.46
CA ALA A 207 25.89 12.09 9.78
C ALA A 207 27.07 12.13 10.78
N PRO A 208 28.15 11.41 10.50
CA PRO A 208 29.40 11.55 11.23
C PRO A 208 29.91 13.01 11.19
N VAL A 209 30.54 13.44 12.28
CA VAL A 209 31.01 14.83 12.43
C VAL A 209 31.89 15.30 11.27
N PHE A 210 32.71 14.42 10.72
CA PHE A 210 33.62 14.72 9.60
C PHE A 210 32.91 14.90 8.25
N ASP A 211 31.67 14.39 8.11
CA ASP A 211 30.86 14.50 6.90
C ASP A 211 29.97 15.76 6.89
N LEU A 212 29.70 16.36 8.07
CA LEU A 212 28.75 17.48 8.21
C LEU A 212 29.03 18.66 7.28
N GLY A 213 30.30 19.02 7.06
CA GLY A 213 30.66 20.14 6.21
C GLY A 213 30.41 19.92 4.72
N ARG A 214 30.36 18.65 4.28
CA ARG A 214 30.20 18.24 2.87
C ARG A 214 28.79 17.81 2.54
N LEU A 215 28.00 17.44 3.56
CA LEU A 215 26.68 16.87 3.41
C LEU A 215 25.68 17.80 2.70
N PRO A 216 25.58 19.10 2.99
CA PRO A 216 24.65 19.98 2.27
C PRO A 216 24.87 20.00 0.77
N GLY A 217 26.15 20.06 0.34
CA GLY A 217 26.51 20.02 -1.08
C GLY A 217 26.15 18.69 -1.75
N PHE A 218 26.38 17.59 -1.05
CA PHE A 218 26.01 16.24 -1.51
C PHE A 218 24.49 16.11 -1.69
N VAL A 219 23.71 16.51 -0.69
CA VAL A 219 22.22 16.48 -0.78
C VAL A 219 21.74 17.36 -1.93
N GLN A 220 22.25 18.58 -2.05
CA GLN A 220 21.87 19.48 -3.13
C GLN A 220 22.18 18.90 -4.51
N GLN A 221 23.31 18.22 -4.65
CA GLN A 221 23.71 17.60 -5.92
C GLN A 221 22.82 16.41 -6.28
N THR A 222 22.49 15.52 -5.34
CA THR A 222 21.61 14.38 -5.59
C THR A 222 20.19 14.81 -5.98
N PHE A 223 19.68 15.89 -5.37
CA PHE A 223 18.37 16.44 -5.73
C PHE A 223 18.39 17.10 -7.11
N LYS A 224 19.42 17.86 -7.44
CA LYS A 224 19.57 18.47 -8.78
C LYS A 224 19.77 17.45 -9.89
N SER A 225 20.46 16.34 -9.62
CA SER A 225 20.68 15.27 -10.60
C SER A 225 19.46 14.35 -10.80
N GLY A 226 18.42 14.47 -9.99
CA GLY A 226 17.25 13.58 -10.02
C GLY A 226 17.52 12.17 -9.48
N SER A 227 18.67 11.94 -8.81
CA SER A 227 18.99 10.64 -8.21
C SER A 227 18.41 10.47 -6.79
N ALA A 228 17.82 11.51 -6.21
CA ALA A 228 17.24 11.43 -4.86
C ALA A 228 15.93 10.65 -4.85
N LEU A 229 15.89 9.58 -4.03
CA LEU A 229 14.69 8.85 -3.65
C LEU A 229 14.31 9.23 -2.23
N VAL A 230 13.26 10.02 -2.07
CA VAL A 230 12.79 10.53 -0.78
C VAL A 230 11.71 9.61 -0.24
N LEU A 231 12.00 8.94 0.89
CA LEU A 231 11.13 7.97 1.53
C LEU A 231 10.67 8.54 2.87
N ILE A 232 9.39 8.89 2.98
CA ILE A 232 8.82 9.53 4.17
C ILE A 232 7.78 8.62 4.81
N ASP A 233 8.10 8.13 6.00
CA ASP A 233 7.22 7.27 6.81
C ASP A 233 6.38 8.08 7.79
N GLY A 234 5.19 7.57 8.14
CA GLY A 234 4.32 8.12 9.17
C GLY A 234 3.48 9.33 8.75
N PHE A 235 3.32 9.62 7.46
CA PHE A 235 2.41 10.67 6.99
C PHE A 235 0.96 10.39 7.40
N ASP A 236 0.53 9.14 7.31
CA ASP A 236 -0.79 8.66 7.71
C ASP A 236 -1.03 8.75 9.23
N GLU A 237 0.04 8.76 10.03
CA GLU A 237 -0.08 8.88 11.48
C GLU A 237 -0.46 10.31 11.94
N LEU A 238 -0.23 11.32 11.09
CA LEU A 238 -0.46 12.73 11.42
C LEU A 238 -1.95 13.11 11.42
N GLU A 239 -2.30 14.11 12.21
CA GLU A 239 -3.59 14.77 12.12
C GLU A 239 -3.69 15.66 10.87
N PRO A 240 -4.90 15.96 10.36
CA PRO A 240 -5.11 16.62 9.07
C PRO A 240 -4.34 17.94 8.87
N GLN A 241 -4.17 18.74 9.91
CA GLN A 241 -3.46 20.01 9.83
C GLN A 241 -1.96 19.80 9.58
N SER A 242 -1.32 18.87 10.28
CA SER A 242 0.08 18.52 10.05
C SER A 242 0.29 17.83 8.69
N GLN A 243 -0.67 17.00 8.25
CA GLN A 243 -0.63 16.43 6.89
C GLN A 243 -0.64 17.53 5.82
N THR A 244 -1.46 18.57 5.99
CA THR A 244 -1.48 19.72 5.07
C THR A 244 -0.11 20.39 4.98
N HIS A 245 0.56 20.64 6.11
CA HIS A 245 1.91 21.23 6.11
C HIS A 245 2.95 20.36 5.39
N VAL A 246 2.90 19.04 5.59
CA VAL A 246 3.79 18.11 4.87
C VAL A 246 3.47 18.10 3.38
N THR A 247 2.20 18.15 3.00
CA THR A 247 1.77 18.21 1.60
C THR A 247 2.25 19.50 0.90
N GLU A 248 2.17 20.63 1.59
CA GLU A 248 2.72 21.93 1.10
C GLU A 248 4.25 21.85 0.91
N TRP A 249 4.95 21.21 1.83
CA TRP A 249 6.38 20.97 1.70
C TRP A 249 6.69 20.05 0.50
N PHE A 250 5.97 18.94 0.31
CA PHE A 250 6.13 18.10 -0.88
C PHE A 250 5.91 18.88 -2.17
N LYS A 251 4.89 19.75 -2.21
CA LYS A 251 4.64 20.64 -3.34
C LYS A 251 5.84 21.54 -3.63
N ALA A 252 6.37 22.22 -2.61
CA ALA A 252 7.54 23.09 -2.77
C ALA A 252 8.78 22.31 -3.22
N LEU A 253 8.98 21.10 -2.67
CA LEU A 253 10.11 20.24 -3.00
C LEU A 253 10.05 19.74 -4.46
N THR A 254 8.89 19.28 -4.91
CA THR A 254 8.70 18.82 -6.30
C THR A 254 8.73 19.95 -7.33
N GLN A 255 8.32 21.15 -6.95
CA GLN A 255 8.48 22.34 -7.80
C GLN A 255 9.94 22.78 -7.95
N ALA A 256 10.71 22.70 -6.85
CA ALA A 256 12.14 23.06 -6.88
C ALA A 256 13.00 21.96 -7.57
N TYR A 257 12.59 20.69 -7.46
CA TYR A 257 13.33 19.53 -7.97
C TYR A 257 12.37 18.54 -8.68
N PRO A 258 11.97 18.81 -9.94
CA PRO A 258 10.90 18.06 -10.62
C PRO A 258 11.25 16.63 -11.01
N ASN A 259 12.53 16.23 -10.93
CA ASN A 259 13.02 14.91 -11.31
C ASN A 259 13.31 13.99 -10.10
N ILE A 260 13.01 14.42 -8.87
CA ILE A 260 13.12 13.52 -7.70
C ILE A 260 11.90 12.62 -7.62
N HIS A 261 12.07 11.50 -6.91
CA HIS A 261 10.98 10.57 -6.61
C HIS A 261 10.68 10.59 -5.13
N ILE A 262 9.40 10.72 -4.79
CA ILE A 262 8.93 10.70 -3.40
C ILE A 262 8.01 9.48 -3.23
N VAL A 263 8.29 8.69 -2.19
CA VAL A 263 7.40 7.62 -1.73
C VAL A 263 7.05 7.89 -0.27
N THR A 264 5.76 7.91 0.04
CA THR A 264 5.28 8.13 1.41
C THR A 264 4.24 7.10 1.82
N THR A 265 3.91 7.02 3.10
CA THR A 265 2.81 6.19 3.62
C THR A 265 1.50 6.94 3.62
N GLY A 266 0.37 6.21 3.57
CA GLY A 266 -0.96 6.80 3.58
C GLY A 266 -2.04 5.81 4.04
N CYS A 267 -3.23 6.34 4.31
CA CYS A 267 -4.46 5.56 4.40
C CYS A 267 -5.27 5.75 3.11
N ALA A 268 -5.92 4.69 2.62
CA ALA A 268 -6.66 4.75 1.36
C ALA A 268 -7.81 5.79 1.36
N ASN A 269 -8.36 6.08 2.53
CA ASN A 269 -9.45 7.05 2.73
C ASN A 269 -8.98 8.44 3.23
N GLN A 270 -7.67 8.66 3.41
CA GLN A 270 -7.10 9.90 3.96
C GLN A 270 -5.76 10.21 3.28
N LEU A 271 -5.81 10.82 2.10
CA LEU A 271 -4.65 11.18 1.29
C LEU A 271 -4.30 12.69 1.34
N ASN A 272 -5.24 13.51 1.83
CA ASN A 272 -5.06 14.94 2.20
C ASN A 272 -4.13 15.75 1.28
N GLY A 273 -4.51 15.87 0.00
CA GLY A 273 -3.81 16.67 -1.00
C GLY A 273 -2.76 15.93 -1.84
N LEU A 274 -2.35 14.70 -1.49
CA LEU A 274 -1.32 13.96 -2.23
C LEU A 274 -1.73 13.64 -3.67
N VAL A 275 -2.99 13.26 -3.91
CA VAL A 275 -3.50 12.98 -5.28
C VAL A 275 -3.43 14.25 -6.14
N GLY A 276 -3.79 15.41 -5.56
CA GLY A 276 -3.66 16.71 -6.23
C GLY A 276 -2.23 17.07 -6.65
N LEU A 277 -1.23 16.58 -5.90
CA LEU A 277 0.19 16.72 -6.24
C LEU A 277 0.69 15.66 -7.25
N GLY A 278 -0.16 14.73 -7.65
CA GLY A 278 0.18 13.70 -8.62
C GLY A 278 0.78 12.43 -8.02
N PHE A 279 0.64 12.21 -6.72
CA PHE A 279 0.95 10.92 -6.12
C PHE A 279 -0.07 9.85 -6.56
N SER A 280 0.44 8.67 -6.84
CA SER A 280 -0.37 7.50 -7.16
C SER A 280 -0.56 6.64 -5.90
N PRO A 281 -1.79 6.47 -5.39
CA PRO A 281 -2.05 5.59 -4.25
C PRO A 281 -1.96 4.12 -4.69
N LEU A 282 -1.09 3.34 -4.02
CA LEU A 282 -0.92 1.91 -4.25
C LEU A 282 -1.13 1.16 -2.93
N ALA A 283 -2.07 0.23 -2.92
CA ALA A 283 -2.38 -0.53 -1.72
C ALA A 283 -1.35 -1.64 -1.48
N LEU A 284 -0.90 -1.74 -0.23
CA LEU A 284 -0.05 -2.85 0.19
C LEU A 284 -0.87 -4.14 0.25
N MET A 285 -0.41 -5.19 -0.44
CA MET A 285 -1.09 -6.48 -0.49
C MET A 285 -1.04 -7.19 0.86
N SER A 286 -2.16 -7.75 1.28
CA SER A 286 -2.23 -8.60 2.47
C SER A 286 -1.56 -9.97 2.21
N TRP A 287 -1.12 -10.63 3.28
CA TRP A 287 -0.54 -11.97 3.15
C TRP A 287 -1.64 -13.02 2.93
N ASP A 288 -1.41 -13.89 1.97
CA ASP A 288 -2.21 -15.08 1.76
C ASP A 288 -1.82 -16.20 2.77
N ALA A 289 -2.54 -17.31 2.74
CA ALA A 289 -2.28 -18.45 3.64
C ALA A 289 -0.86 -19.02 3.45
N ARG A 290 -0.33 -19.00 2.22
CA ARG A 290 1.02 -19.50 1.91
C ARG A 290 2.10 -18.62 2.53
N ARG A 291 2.01 -17.31 2.35
CA ARG A 291 2.96 -16.34 2.95
C ARG A 291 2.90 -16.38 4.47
N THR A 292 1.69 -16.53 5.03
CA THR A 292 1.49 -16.71 6.46
C THR A 292 2.23 -17.95 6.97
N ALA A 293 2.07 -19.11 6.32
CA ALA A 293 2.76 -20.34 6.68
C ALA A 293 4.28 -20.22 6.55
N GLN A 294 4.76 -19.63 5.45
CA GLN A 294 6.20 -19.39 5.23
C GLN A 294 6.79 -18.48 6.31
N PHE A 295 6.08 -17.44 6.72
CA PHE A 295 6.54 -16.55 7.79
C PHE A 295 6.65 -17.29 9.13
N ILE A 296 5.67 -18.11 9.47
CA ILE A 296 5.65 -18.88 10.73
C ILE A 296 6.82 -19.89 10.76
N GLU A 297 7.02 -20.62 9.66
CA GLU A 297 8.11 -21.57 9.53
C GLU A 297 9.48 -20.86 9.63
N HIS A 298 9.64 -19.77 8.89
CA HIS A 298 10.88 -18.99 8.88
C HIS A 298 11.19 -18.37 10.26
N TRP A 299 10.17 -17.83 10.95
CA TRP A 299 10.30 -17.39 12.33
C TRP A 299 10.82 -18.50 13.26
N GLY A 300 10.27 -19.71 13.14
CA GLY A 300 10.69 -20.87 13.92
C GLY A 300 12.15 -21.23 13.70
N GLN A 301 12.61 -21.20 12.45
CA GLN A 301 14.02 -21.45 12.09
C GLN A 301 14.93 -20.39 12.72
N LEU A 302 14.64 -19.11 12.56
CA LEU A 302 15.40 -18.01 13.14
C LEU A 302 15.40 -18.07 14.67
N TRP A 303 14.25 -18.33 15.28
CA TRP A 303 14.14 -18.44 16.73
C TRP A 303 15.05 -19.55 17.29
N SER A 304 15.03 -20.71 16.71
CA SER A 304 15.86 -21.86 17.15
C SER A 304 17.36 -21.62 16.96
N GLN A 305 17.74 -20.88 15.91
CA GLN A 305 19.15 -20.63 15.56
C GLN A 305 19.77 -19.49 16.40
N THR A 306 18.99 -18.49 16.80
CA THR A 306 19.50 -17.28 17.44
C THR A 306 18.95 -17.09 18.84
N VAL A 307 17.61 -16.95 18.99
CA VAL A 307 16.99 -16.52 20.24
C VAL A 307 16.98 -17.62 21.30
N ALA A 308 16.67 -18.86 20.95
CA ALA A 308 16.61 -19.97 21.91
C ALA A 308 17.98 -20.33 22.51
N LEU A 309 19.06 -19.91 21.89
CA LEU A 309 20.42 -20.12 22.39
C LEU A 309 20.86 -19.05 23.41
N GLU A 310 20.11 -17.94 23.52
CA GLU A 310 20.43 -16.86 24.42
C GLU A 310 20.08 -17.25 25.87
N ALA A 311 20.95 -16.88 26.81
CA ALA A 311 20.80 -17.23 28.24
C ALA A 311 19.53 -16.68 28.89
N TRP A 312 18.93 -15.62 28.32
CA TRP A 312 17.69 -15.02 28.79
C TRP A 312 16.42 -15.68 28.25
N SER A 313 16.54 -16.53 27.22
CA SER A 313 15.41 -17.23 26.63
C SER A 313 14.86 -18.29 27.63
N GLN A 314 13.55 -18.24 27.89
CA GLN A 314 12.87 -19.20 28.77
C GLN A 314 12.37 -20.42 28.01
N THR A 315 12.39 -20.39 26.69
CA THR A 315 11.84 -21.42 25.80
C THR A 315 12.97 -22.12 25.04
N GLY A 316 13.02 -23.43 25.15
CA GLY A 316 13.93 -24.26 24.33
C GLY A 316 13.52 -24.29 22.85
N PRO A 317 14.40 -24.73 21.96
CA PRO A 317 14.19 -24.69 20.51
C PRO A 317 13.04 -25.58 20.01
N GLU A 318 12.57 -26.55 20.80
CA GLU A 318 11.62 -27.60 20.38
C GLU A 318 10.18 -27.39 20.93
N GLN A 319 9.87 -26.25 21.57
CA GLN A 319 8.58 -26.10 22.27
C GLN A 319 7.40 -25.67 21.38
N VAL A 320 7.65 -25.16 20.16
CA VAL A 320 6.60 -24.72 19.25
C VAL A 320 6.78 -25.40 17.91
N ASP A 321 5.76 -26.19 17.51
CA ASP A 321 5.69 -26.74 16.15
C ASP A 321 5.08 -25.70 15.19
N PRO A 322 5.81 -25.22 14.16
CA PRO A 322 5.30 -24.25 13.20
C PRO A 322 4.05 -24.74 12.45
N ILE A 323 3.94 -26.04 12.17
CA ILE A 323 2.80 -26.63 11.45
C ILE A 323 1.54 -26.56 12.32
N LEU A 324 1.65 -26.96 13.59
CA LEU A 324 0.55 -26.87 14.54
C LEU A 324 0.13 -25.43 14.78
N LEU A 325 1.09 -24.50 14.91
CA LEU A 325 0.81 -23.08 15.08
C LEU A 325 0.08 -22.50 13.85
N ASN A 326 0.54 -22.83 12.64
CA ASN A 326 -0.11 -22.40 11.41
C ASN A 326 -1.54 -22.96 11.29
N THR A 327 -1.73 -24.24 11.63
CA THR A 327 -3.05 -24.87 11.64
C THR A 327 -3.97 -24.17 12.64
N TRP A 328 -3.49 -23.90 13.85
CA TRP A 328 -4.26 -23.21 14.88
C TRP A 328 -4.66 -21.79 14.46
N LEU A 329 -3.72 -21.00 13.88
CA LEU A 329 -4.01 -19.65 13.37
C LEU A 329 -4.96 -19.68 12.16
N GLY A 330 -4.90 -20.73 11.34
CA GLY A 330 -5.78 -20.94 10.19
C GLY A 330 -7.25 -21.23 10.60
N PHE A 331 -7.47 -21.88 11.74
CA PHE A 331 -8.83 -22.15 12.25
C PHE A 331 -9.60 -20.87 12.64
N GLU A 332 -8.90 -19.80 12.98
CA GLU A 332 -9.54 -18.55 13.38
C GLU A 332 -10.17 -17.79 12.20
N ASN A 333 -9.94 -18.19 10.94
CA ASN A 333 -10.35 -17.49 9.71
C ASN A 333 -10.14 -15.96 9.76
N ALA A 334 -9.22 -15.52 10.60
CA ALA A 334 -8.94 -14.11 10.80
C ALA A 334 -7.94 -13.65 9.73
N HIS A 335 -8.34 -12.68 8.92
CA HIS A 335 -7.41 -11.97 8.02
C HIS A 335 -6.49 -11.07 8.86
N LEU A 336 -5.44 -11.66 9.44
CA LEU A 336 -4.47 -10.97 10.28
C LEU A 336 -3.58 -10.05 9.44
N THR A 337 -3.30 -8.87 9.97
CA THR A 337 -2.22 -8.04 9.41
C THR A 337 -0.86 -8.67 9.72
N PRO A 338 0.20 -8.34 8.94
CA PRO A 338 1.57 -8.77 9.26
C PRO A 338 1.98 -8.47 10.71
N LEU A 339 1.59 -7.32 11.25
CA LEU A 339 1.85 -6.98 12.65
C LEU A 339 1.10 -7.90 13.63
N GLU A 340 -0.19 -8.11 13.42
CA GLU A 340 -1.01 -8.98 14.28
C GLU A 340 -0.49 -10.41 14.29
N LEU A 341 -0.11 -10.92 13.11
CA LEU A 341 0.52 -12.23 12.99
C LEU A 341 1.87 -12.27 13.72
N THR A 342 2.71 -11.24 13.54
CA THR A 342 4.00 -11.16 14.24
C THR A 342 3.81 -11.19 15.75
N LEU A 343 2.82 -10.47 16.30
CA LEU A 343 2.51 -10.48 17.73
C LEU A 343 2.08 -11.86 18.23
N LYS A 344 1.23 -12.55 17.48
CA LYS A 344 0.77 -13.92 17.82
C LYS A 344 1.91 -14.93 17.76
N VAL A 345 2.71 -14.92 16.70
CA VAL A 345 3.85 -15.82 16.52
C VAL A 345 4.92 -15.55 17.59
N TRP A 346 5.27 -14.30 17.80
CA TRP A 346 6.24 -13.94 18.85
C TRP A 346 5.76 -14.39 20.23
N GLY A 347 4.47 -14.14 20.55
CA GLY A 347 3.89 -14.59 21.82
C GLY A 347 3.97 -16.11 22.00
N ALA A 348 3.66 -16.90 20.96
CA ALA A 348 3.76 -18.35 20.97
C ALA A 348 5.19 -18.83 21.30
N TYR A 349 6.19 -18.30 20.57
CA TYR A 349 7.59 -18.66 20.78
C TYR A 349 8.17 -18.13 22.09
N ALA A 350 7.66 -17.02 22.62
CA ALA A 350 8.07 -16.48 23.92
C ALA A 350 7.43 -17.22 25.12
N GLY A 351 6.56 -18.21 24.88
CA GLY A 351 5.89 -18.96 25.94
C GLY A 351 4.72 -18.23 26.59
N ASP A 352 4.17 -17.20 25.94
CA ASP A 352 3.00 -16.48 26.43
C ASP A 352 1.75 -17.36 26.34
N SER A 353 0.82 -17.23 27.29
CA SER A 353 -0.50 -17.82 27.15
C SER A 353 -1.29 -17.02 26.10
N LEU A 354 -1.44 -17.59 24.91
CA LEU A 354 -2.16 -16.96 23.80
C LEU A 354 -3.66 -17.14 24.02
N GLY A 355 -4.38 -16.01 24.12
CA GLY A 355 -5.82 -16.01 23.88
C GLY A 355 -6.12 -16.14 22.39
N SER A 356 -7.36 -16.50 22.05
CA SER A 356 -7.78 -16.65 20.64
C SER A 356 -7.78 -15.31 19.88
N ARG A 357 -8.03 -14.20 20.56
CA ARG A 357 -8.20 -12.88 19.93
C ARG A 357 -6.86 -12.16 19.71
N VAL A 358 -6.83 -11.29 18.69
CA VAL A 358 -5.71 -10.37 18.43
C VAL A 358 -5.44 -9.46 19.64
N LEU A 359 -6.50 -9.02 20.32
CA LEU A 359 -6.38 -8.16 21.51
C LEU A 359 -5.53 -8.78 22.60
N ASP A 360 -5.63 -10.09 22.79
CA ASP A 360 -4.87 -10.82 23.82
C ASP A 360 -3.36 -10.81 23.48
N ALA A 361 -3.01 -10.95 22.20
CA ALA A 361 -1.63 -10.87 21.74
C ALA A 361 -1.04 -9.46 21.91
N ILE A 362 -1.82 -8.41 21.62
CA ILE A 362 -1.41 -7.01 21.84
C ILE A 362 -1.19 -6.73 23.33
N ALA A 363 -2.16 -7.14 24.18
CA ALA A 363 -2.06 -6.95 25.62
C ALA A 363 -0.83 -7.64 26.21
N THR A 364 -0.55 -8.86 25.77
CA THR A 364 0.58 -9.66 26.25
C THR A 364 1.91 -9.08 25.78
N HIS A 365 1.98 -8.61 24.52
CA HIS A 365 3.17 -7.92 24.02
C HIS A 365 3.46 -6.64 24.81
N ILE A 366 2.44 -5.79 25.06
CA ILE A 366 2.62 -4.58 25.86
C ILE A 366 3.15 -4.94 27.26
N ARG A 367 2.58 -5.96 27.93
CA ARG A 367 3.06 -6.41 29.25
C ARG A 367 4.49 -6.92 29.23
N ARG A 368 4.89 -7.62 28.17
CA ARG A 368 6.25 -8.15 28.03
C ARG A 368 7.29 -7.04 27.81
N VAL A 369 6.95 -6.01 27.02
CA VAL A 369 7.85 -4.91 26.66
C VAL A 369 7.84 -3.81 27.73
N ALA A 370 6.74 -3.62 28.44
CA ALA A 370 6.66 -2.61 29.49
C ALA A 370 7.65 -2.88 30.63
N PRO A 371 8.37 -1.86 31.13
CA PRO A 371 9.25 -1.99 32.27
C PRO A 371 8.52 -2.54 33.49
N SER A 372 9.19 -3.38 34.29
CA SER A 372 8.62 -3.92 35.53
C SER A 372 8.10 -2.81 36.43
N GLY A 373 6.89 -2.97 36.94
CA GLY A 373 6.25 -2.00 37.82
C GLY A 373 5.57 -0.82 37.11
N THR A 374 5.53 -0.80 35.76
CA THR A 374 4.78 0.21 35.00
C THR A 374 3.29 0.06 35.24
N PRO A 375 2.58 1.09 35.80
CA PRO A 375 1.14 1.04 35.93
C PRO A 375 0.45 1.02 34.55
N VAL A 376 -0.41 0.05 34.28
CA VAL A 376 -1.16 -0.01 33.04
C VAL A 376 -2.01 1.26 32.85
N ALA A 377 -2.62 1.77 33.91
CA ALA A 377 -3.39 3.02 33.88
C ALA A 377 -2.56 4.25 33.43
N ALA A 378 -1.25 4.27 33.65
CA ALA A 378 -0.39 5.33 33.12
C ALA A 378 -0.23 5.26 31.61
N LEU A 379 -0.09 4.04 31.05
CA LEU A 379 -0.01 3.82 29.59
C LEU A 379 -1.33 4.16 28.92
N GLU A 380 -2.44 3.75 29.51
CA GLU A 380 -3.80 4.02 29.06
C GLU A 380 -4.11 5.52 29.06
N MET A 381 -3.75 6.23 30.15
CA MET A 381 -3.92 7.68 30.24
C MET A 381 -3.07 8.41 29.18
N LEU A 382 -1.80 8.03 29.03
CA LEU A 382 -0.92 8.61 28.02
C LEU A 382 -1.51 8.42 26.61
N ALA A 383 -1.92 7.20 26.28
CA ALA A 383 -2.49 6.88 24.97
C ALA A 383 -3.82 7.62 24.73
N MET A 384 -4.70 7.68 25.71
CA MET A 384 -5.95 8.43 25.64
C MET A 384 -5.71 9.93 25.39
N GLN A 385 -4.77 10.53 26.08
CA GLN A 385 -4.44 11.95 25.88
C GLN A 385 -3.86 12.21 24.49
N VAL A 386 -2.99 11.34 23.99
CA VAL A 386 -2.45 11.42 22.62
C VAL A 386 -3.59 11.44 21.60
N VAL A 387 -4.58 10.56 21.74
CA VAL A 387 -5.72 10.47 20.82
C VAL A 387 -6.69 11.63 20.98
N LEU A 388 -7.10 11.95 22.20
CA LEU A 388 -8.07 13.04 22.45
C LEU A 388 -7.52 14.44 22.11
N THR A 389 -6.21 14.63 22.16
CA THR A 389 -5.57 15.89 21.74
C THR A 389 -5.12 15.88 20.26
N SER A 390 -5.33 14.77 19.54
CA SER A 390 -4.88 14.58 18.15
C SER A 390 -3.38 14.85 17.97
N GLN A 391 -2.54 14.41 18.92
CA GLN A 391 -1.11 14.64 18.93
C GLN A 391 -0.33 13.30 18.89
N PRO A 392 -0.28 12.60 17.74
CA PRO A 392 0.47 11.33 17.63
C PRO A 392 1.96 11.52 17.91
N ILE A 393 2.50 12.69 17.56
CA ILE A 393 3.85 13.13 17.88
C ILE A 393 3.73 14.21 18.95
N PHE A 394 4.02 13.86 20.18
CA PHE A 394 3.80 14.72 21.35
C PHE A 394 5.11 15.18 21.99
N ASP A 395 5.05 16.28 22.72
CA ASP A 395 6.17 16.82 23.47
C ASP A 395 6.34 16.08 24.82
N SER A 396 7.59 15.77 25.20
CA SER A 396 7.90 15.04 26.43
C SER A 396 7.46 15.77 27.69
N GLY A 397 7.45 17.11 27.67
CA GLY A 397 6.95 17.94 28.80
C GLY A 397 5.46 17.83 29.00
N LYS A 398 4.68 17.85 27.88
CA LYS A 398 3.25 17.58 27.90
C LYS A 398 2.95 16.16 28.37
N ALA A 399 3.66 15.15 27.84
CA ALA A 399 3.49 13.78 28.26
C ALA A 399 3.73 13.58 29.77
N ARG A 400 4.75 14.23 30.33
CA ARG A 400 4.96 14.23 31.79
C ARG A 400 3.76 14.79 32.56
N SER A 401 3.14 15.87 32.06
CA SER A 401 1.96 16.42 32.72
C SER A 401 0.78 15.45 32.70
N TRP A 402 0.60 14.69 31.64
CA TRP A 402 -0.48 13.69 31.51
C TRP A 402 -0.34 12.50 32.45
N VAL A 403 0.92 12.05 32.69
CA VAL A 403 1.19 10.89 33.57
C VAL A 403 1.75 11.24 34.92
N ARG A 404 1.73 12.51 35.29
CA ARG A 404 2.34 13.01 36.54
C ARG A 404 1.91 12.28 37.83
N GLN A 405 0.66 11.86 37.89
CA GLN A 405 0.12 11.13 39.07
C GLN A 405 0.68 9.70 39.16
N TYR A 406 1.27 9.17 38.07
CA TYR A 406 1.85 7.84 38.00
C TYR A 406 3.38 7.88 37.96
N ASP A 407 4.01 9.05 38.06
CA ASP A 407 5.47 9.16 38.04
C ASP A 407 6.04 8.37 39.23
N ILE A 408 6.79 7.34 38.91
CA ILE A 408 7.50 6.55 39.91
C ILE A 408 8.66 7.44 40.40
N VAL A 409 8.59 7.89 41.62
CA VAL A 409 9.73 8.52 42.28
C VAL A 409 10.77 7.42 42.42
N ASP A 410 11.86 7.49 41.67
CA ASP A 410 12.99 6.59 41.87
C ASP A 410 13.45 6.81 43.34
N GLU A 411 13.19 5.85 44.20
CA GLU A 411 13.83 5.79 45.51
C GLU A 411 15.32 5.85 45.27
N LYS A 412 16.00 6.86 45.83
CA LYS A 412 17.45 6.92 45.83
C LYS A 412 17.96 5.57 46.29
N PRO A 413 18.88 4.89 45.55
CA PRO A 413 19.47 3.68 46.07
C PRO A 413 20.07 4.00 47.44
N ALA A 414 19.70 3.21 48.42
CA ALA A 414 20.29 3.30 49.75
C ALA A 414 21.80 3.21 49.56
N GLU A 415 22.53 4.18 50.07
CA GLU A 415 23.99 4.18 50.12
C GLU A 415 24.44 2.95 50.90
N GLY A 416 24.85 1.91 50.20
CA GLY A 416 25.36 0.68 50.82
C GLY A 416 25.66 -0.37 49.81
N GLU A 417 26.97 -0.56 49.62
CA GLU A 417 27.67 -1.68 48.95
C GLU A 417 27.82 -1.58 47.45
N GLY A 418 29.06 -1.12 47.10
CA GLY A 418 29.57 -1.09 45.76
C GLY A 418 30.08 -2.45 45.28
N GLU A 419 29.67 -2.81 44.11
CA GLU A 419 30.50 -3.55 43.15
C GLU A 419 30.47 -2.83 41.82
N THR A 420 31.64 -2.27 41.50
CA THR A 420 31.93 -1.53 40.29
C THR A 420 32.02 -2.47 39.12
N LEU A 421 30.98 -2.48 38.27
CA LEU A 421 31.15 -2.93 36.88
C LEU A 421 32.04 -1.91 36.15
N LYS A 422 33.28 -2.27 35.87
CA LYS A 422 34.21 -1.48 35.08
C LYS A 422 33.69 -1.39 33.64
N THR A 423 33.05 -0.28 33.33
CA THR A 423 32.83 0.15 31.95
C THR A 423 34.19 0.38 31.28
N ILE A 424 34.43 -0.29 30.18
CA ILE A 424 35.59 -0.08 29.33
C ILE A 424 35.47 1.34 28.76
N THR A 425 36.23 2.26 29.33
CA THR A 425 36.38 3.63 28.87
C THR A 425 37.23 3.66 27.62
N SER A 426 36.62 4.01 26.48
CA SER A 426 37.36 4.43 25.29
C SER A 426 38.21 5.68 25.60
N GLU A 427 39.39 5.72 25.04
CA GLU A 427 40.45 6.72 25.24
C GLU A 427 39.94 8.17 25.18
N LYS A 428 40.36 8.96 26.15
CA LYS A 428 40.17 10.39 26.23
C LYS A 428 40.93 11.10 25.14
N ILE A 429 40.30 11.44 24.02
CA ILE A 429 40.82 12.46 23.11
C ILE A 429 40.54 13.83 23.77
N ALA A 430 41.60 14.57 24.05
CA ALA A 430 41.54 15.92 24.62
C ALA A 430 40.91 16.89 23.58
N LEU A 431 39.68 17.23 23.77
CA LEU A 431 38.94 18.23 22.94
C LEU A 431 39.27 19.64 23.45
N THR A 432 39.48 20.60 22.52
CA THR A 432 39.68 22.01 22.84
C THR A 432 38.39 22.64 23.41
N ASP A 433 38.53 23.71 24.20
CA ASP A 433 37.38 24.37 24.85
C ASP A 433 36.33 24.89 23.87
N SER A 434 36.73 25.28 22.65
CA SER A 434 35.80 25.66 21.56
C SER A 434 34.97 24.48 21.05
N GLN A 435 35.52 23.24 21.04
CA GLN A 435 34.81 22.02 20.65
C GLN A 435 33.87 21.58 21.75
N LYS A 436 34.24 21.76 23.02
CA LYS A 436 33.35 21.50 24.18
C LYS A 436 32.13 22.42 24.20
N ILE A 437 32.30 23.69 23.80
CA ILE A 437 31.20 24.67 23.72
C ILE A 437 30.24 24.33 22.54
N LYS A 438 30.77 23.90 21.40
CA LYS A 438 29.95 23.41 20.28
C LYS A 438 29.20 22.10 20.61
N LEU A 439 29.84 21.16 21.28
CA LEU A 439 29.20 19.93 21.74
C LEU A 439 28.10 20.20 22.79
N LYS A 440 28.24 21.20 23.66
CA LYS A 440 27.21 21.62 24.59
C LYS A 440 25.99 22.24 23.92
N LYS A 441 26.16 22.87 22.73
CA LYS A 441 25.04 23.44 21.94
C LYS A 441 24.31 22.42 21.05
N SER A 442 24.90 21.27 20.80
CA SER A 442 24.30 20.18 20.01
C SER A 442 23.72 19.04 20.86
N LYS A 443 23.36 19.31 22.11
CA LYS A 443 22.60 18.31 22.87
C LYS A 443 21.24 18.17 22.23
N ALA A 444 21.06 17.03 21.57
CA ALA A 444 19.75 16.49 21.29
C ALA A 444 18.88 16.69 22.54
N GLY A 445 17.65 17.18 22.36
CA GLY A 445 16.79 17.53 23.46
C GLY A 445 16.78 16.42 24.51
N ASP A 446 16.87 16.80 25.78
CA ASP A 446 17.04 15.87 26.90
C ASP A 446 15.97 14.78 26.85
N ILE A 447 16.36 13.59 26.36
CA ILE A 447 15.59 12.37 26.57
C ILE A 447 15.54 12.20 28.09
N PRO A 448 14.37 12.10 28.72
CA PRO A 448 14.32 11.83 30.17
C PRO A 448 15.01 10.48 30.41
N SER A 449 16.20 10.53 30.92
CA SER A 449 16.96 9.32 31.32
C SER A 449 16.40 8.67 32.56
N THR A 450 15.51 9.38 33.26
CA THR A 450 14.90 8.99 34.54
C THR A 450 13.38 9.19 34.47
N GLY A 451 12.65 8.44 35.32
CA GLY A 451 11.19 8.48 35.38
C GLY A 451 10.50 7.56 34.37
N LEU A 452 9.17 7.55 34.42
CA LEU A 452 8.33 6.64 33.63
C LEU A 452 8.61 6.73 32.09
N LEU A 453 8.62 7.95 31.56
CA LEU A 453 8.82 8.15 30.10
C LEU A 453 10.19 7.65 29.62
N GLY A 454 11.26 7.88 30.42
CA GLY A 454 12.60 7.37 30.09
C GLY A 454 12.66 5.84 30.07
N LYS A 455 11.99 5.20 31.04
CA LYS A 455 11.86 3.74 31.08
C LYS A 455 11.08 3.20 29.86
N LEU A 456 9.99 3.88 29.45
CA LEU A 456 9.19 3.50 28.28
C LEU A 456 9.95 3.67 26.94
N VAL A 457 10.82 4.67 26.84
CA VAL A 457 11.72 4.80 25.68
C VAL A 457 12.78 3.70 25.70
N GLY A 458 13.36 3.43 26.87
CA GLY A 458 14.36 2.36 27.04
C GLY A 458 13.82 0.96 26.71
N SER A 459 12.55 0.72 26.96
CA SER A 459 11.89 -0.55 26.64
C SER A 459 11.39 -0.65 25.20
N GLY A 460 11.39 0.46 24.44
CA GLY A 460 10.92 0.49 23.05
C GLY A 460 9.40 0.64 22.90
N LEU A 461 8.62 0.87 23.94
CA LEU A 461 7.19 1.23 23.81
C LEU A 461 6.99 2.62 23.23
N LEU A 462 7.88 3.55 23.59
CA LEU A 462 7.94 4.89 23.03
C LEU A 462 9.23 5.06 22.21
N VAL A 463 9.13 5.84 21.15
CA VAL A 463 10.27 6.26 20.33
C VAL A 463 10.51 7.74 20.56
N SER A 464 11.76 8.13 20.83
CA SER A 464 12.16 9.53 20.95
C SER A 464 12.69 10.06 19.64
N HIS A 465 12.36 11.31 19.34
CA HIS A 465 12.79 12.07 18.17
C HIS A 465 13.49 13.37 18.60
N ALA A 466 14.04 14.11 17.65
CA ALA A 466 14.61 15.42 17.89
C ALA A 466 13.63 16.37 18.60
N ASN A 467 14.16 17.39 19.28
CA ASN A 467 13.39 18.44 19.95
C ASN A 467 12.41 17.93 21.02
N SER A 468 12.81 16.93 21.80
CA SER A 468 11.98 16.33 22.87
C SER A 468 10.64 15.75 22.41
N LYS A 469 10.51 15.46 21.09
CA LYS A 469 9.33 14.80 20.54
C LYS A 469 9.37 13.29 20.81
N MET A 470 8.19 12.72 21.05
CA MET A 470 7.99 11.31 21.33
C MET A 470 6.76 10.81 20.60
N ARG A 471 6.71 9.52 20.34
CA ARG A 471 5.51 8.82 19.86
C ARG A 471 5.49 7.39 20.37
N PHE A 472 4.34 6.73 20.34
CA PHE A 472 4.31 5.29 20.51
C PHE A 472 5.06 4.59 19.38
N LEU A 473 5.66 3.43 19.66
CA LEU A 473 6.39 2.65 18.65
C LEU A 473 5.50 2.35 17.44
N HIS A 474 4.24 2.01 17.69
CA HIS A 474 3.28 1.69 16.65
C HIS A 474 1.88 2.21 16.97
N PRO A 475 1.12 2.76 15.98
CA PRO A 475 -0.24 3.29 16.19
C PRO A 475 -1.22 2.29 16.80
N ILE A 476 -1.08 0.99 16.50
CA ILE A 476 -1.92 -0.08 17.08
C ILE A 476 -1.77 -0.15 18.61
N LEU A 477 -0.55 -0.02 19.14
CA LEU A 477 -0.32 -0.05 20.58
C LEU A 477 -0.98 1.16 21.27
N ASN A 478 -0.82 2.35 20.65
CA ASN A 478 -1.50 3.57 21.11
C ASN A 478 -3.03 3.41 21.05
N GLY A 479 -3.58 3.01 19.91
CA GLY A 479 -5.03 2.87 19.73
C GLY A 479 -5.65 1.81 20.63
N TYR A 480 -4.95 0.70 20.88
CA TYR A 480 -5.39 -0.34 21.81
C TYR A 480 -5.51 0.19 23.24
N LEU A 481 -4.47 0.86 23.73
CA LEU A 481 -4.47 1.45 25.09
C LEU A 481 -5.48 2.60 25.20
N ALA A 482 -5.55 3.46 24.19
CA ALA A 482 -6.51 4.57 24.16
C ALA A 482 -7.95 4.09 24.10
N GLY A 483 -8.26 3.09 23.27
CA GLY A 483 -9.62 2.53 23.14
C GLY A 483 -10.13 1.97 24.46
N GLN A 484 -9.25 1.36 25.27
CA GLN A 484 -9.59 0.90 26.60
C GLN A 484 -9.91 2.07 27.52
N ALA A 485 -8.99 3.02 27.67
CA ALA A 485 -9.15 4.16 28.56
C ALA A 485 -10.34 5.07 28.20
N ILE A 486 -10.60 5.28 26.88
CA ILE A 486 -11.73 6.09 26.40
C ILE A 486 -13.05 5.46 26.82
N GLY A 487 -13.20 4.14 26.75
CA GLY A 487 -14.40 3.44 27.23
C GLY A 487 -14.58 3.60 28.76
N ASP A 488 -13.52 3.43 29.52
CA ASP A 488 -13.55 3.53 31.00
C ASP A 488 -13.83 4.96 31.49
N HIS A 489 -13.48 5.98 30.68
CA HIS A 489 -13.68 7.40 31.03
C HIS A 489 -14.87 8.07 30.30
N GLU A 490 -15.72 7.31 29.63
CA GLU A 490 -16.89 7.81 28.87
C GLU A 490 -16.55 8.94 27.89
N ALA A 491 -15.36 8.89 27.26
CA ALA A 491 -14.87 9.91 26.35
C ALA A 491 -15.15 9.59 24.85
N ASP A 492 -15.96 8.59 24.57
CA ASP A 492 -16.29 8.07 23.23
C ASP A 492 -16.99 9.11 22.36
N VAL A 493 -17.92 9.90 22.92
CA VAL A 493 -18.60 10.99 22.20
C VAL A 493 -17.62 12.10 21.82
N THR A 494 -16.66 12.43 22.70
CA THR A 494 -15.61 13.41 22.43
C THR A 494 -14.72 12.94 21.28
N LEU A 495 -14.34 11.66 21.29
CA LEU A 495 -13.56 11.06 20.21
C LEU A 495 -14.35 11.10 18.89
N ALA A 496 -15.63 10.72 18.90
CA ALA A 496 -16.47 10.70 17.71
C ALA A 496 -16.58 12.08 17.04
N ALA A 497 -16.63 13.15 17.85
CA ALA A 497 -16.76 14.53 17.35
C ALA A 497 -15.46 15.13 16.75
N GLN A 498 -14.31 14.47 16.91
CA GLN A 498 -13.06 14.94 16.31
C GLN A 498 -13.07 14.81 14.77
N ALA A 499 -12.22 15.60 14.10
CA ALA A 499 -11.92 15.40 12.69
C ALA A 499 -11.37 13.97 12.45
N ASP A 500 -11.61 13.43 11.26
CA ASP A 500 -11.17 12.07 10.91
C ASP A 500 -9.66 12.04 10.70
N TRP A 501 -8.98 11.10 11.34
CA TRP A 501 -7.58 10.77 11.18
C TRP A 501 -7.31 9.32 11.62
N ASP A 502 -6.19 8.72 11.21
CA ASP A 502 -5.95 7.28 11.41
C ASP A 502 -5.92 6.88 12.88
N GLY A 503 -5.29 7.68 13.77
CA GLY A 503 -5.25 7.39 15.19
C GLY A 503 -6.64 7.37 15.86
N LYS A 504 -7.58 8.23 15.44
CA LYS A 504 -9.00 8.17 15.86
C LYS A 504 -9.62 6.85 15.40
N THR A 505 -9.42 6.49 14.13
CA THR A 505 -10.00 5.28 13.54
C THR A 505 -9.51 4.02 14.25
N VAL A 506 -8.22 3.94 14.55
CA VAL A 506 -7.62 2.81 15.29
C VAL A 506 -8.14 2.75 16.73
N ALA A 507 -8.23 3.89 17.44
CA ALA A 507 -8.77 3.93 18.79
C ALA A 507 -10.26 3.53 18.85
N MET A 508 -11.08 3.97 17.90
CA MET A 508 -12.48 3.56 17.78
C MET A 508 -12.63 2.06 17.53
N HIS A 509 -11.77 1.49 16.67
CA HIS A 509 -11.77 0.03 16.42
C HIS A 509 -11.57 -0.75 17.73
N TYR A 510 -10.56 -0.39 18.53
CA TYR A 510 -10.28 -1.09 19.78
C TYR A 510 -11.28 -0.76 20.91
N LEU A 511 -11.88 0.42 20.91
CA LEU A 511 -13.03 0.75 21.77
C LEU A 511 -14.19 -0.21 21.46
N ALA A 512 -14.56 -0.37 20.18
CA ALA A 512 -15.64 -1.26 19.75
C ALA A 512 -15.34 -2.74 20.01
N ALA A 513 -14.06 -3.13 20.03
CA ALA A 513 -13.64 -4.51 20.33
C ALA A 513 -13.76 -4.89 21.82
N ARG A 514 -13.81 -3.93 22.73
CA ARG A 514 -13.76 -4.14 24.19
C ARG A 514 -15.01 -3.72 24.94
N SER A 515 -15.72 -2.69 24.49
CA SER A 515 -16.85 -2.09 25.17
C SER A 515 -18.08 -2.00 24.28
N ASP A 516 -19.21 -1.60 24.89
CA ASP A 516 -20.40 -1.27 24.10
C ASP A 516 -20.18 0.06 23.37
N ALA A 517 -19.85 -0.03 22.08
CA ALA A 517 -19.66 1.12 21.21
C ALA A 517 -20.96 1.56 20.49
N SER A 518 -22.13 1.18 21.00
CA SER A 518 -23.43 1.49 20.34
C SER A 518 -23.62 2.98 20.10
N ALA A 519 -23.25 3.84 21.06
CA ALA A 519 -23.38 5.29 20.92
C ALA A 519 -22.50 5.85 19.77
N VAL A 520 -21.24 5.38 19.67
CA VAL A 520 -20.31 5.78 18.62
C VAL A 520 -20.75 5.22 17.25
N ALA A 521 -21.13 3.94 17.22
CA ALA A 521 -21.64 3.32 15.99
C ALA A 521 -22.90 4.01 15.47
N ASP A 522 -23.86 4.32 16.34
CA ASP A 522 -25.07 5.05 15.97
C ASP A 522 -24.78 6.50 15.52
N TYR A 523 -23.80 7.17 16.12
CA TYR A 523 -23.33 8.48 15.67
C TYR A 523 -22.76 8.40 14.25
N MET A 524 -21.84 7.46 13.98
CA MET A 524 -21.24 7.26 12.66
C MET A 524 -22.30 6.88 11.62
N LEU A 525 -23.23 6.00 11.95
CA LEU A 525 -24.28 5.56 11.03
C LEU A 525 -25.32 6.64 10.69
N LYS A 526 -25.50 7.67 11.53
CA LYS A 526 -26.34 8.84 11.18
C LYS A 526 -25.76 9.66 10.01
N GLU A 527 -24.44 9.72 9.91
CA GLU A 527 -23.72 10.40 8.82
C GLU A 527 -23.62 9.54 7.55
N SER A 528 -24.17 8.32 7.57
CA SER A 528 -24.02 7.33 6.49
C SER A 528 -24.82 7.58 5.21
N THR A 529 -25.53 8.69 5.11
CA THR A 529 -26.28 9.10 3.89
C THR A 529 -25.39 9.54 2.74
N LEU A 530 -24.07 9.59 2.95
CA LEU A 530 -23.11 9.92 1.90
C LEU A 530 -23.03 8.80 0.85
N PRO A 531 -22.93 9.12 -0.43
CA PRO A 531 -23.08 8.17 -1.54
C PRO A 531 -22.00 7.09 -1.61
N LEU A 532 -20.83 7.32 -1.03
CA LEU A 532 -19.74 6.32 -0.96
C LEU A 532 -19.80 5.46 0.31
N HIS A 533 -20.72 5.70 1.22
CA HIS A 533 -20.96 4.93 2.44
C HIS A 533 -19.72 4.71 3.35
N ASN A 534 -18.72 5.62 3.32
CA ASN A 534 -17.43 5.47 4.01
C ASN A 534 -17.57 5.18 5.52
N TYR A 535 -18.55 5.81 6.18
CA TYR A 535 -18.81 5.58 7.61
C TYR A 535 -19.32 4.16 7.90
N ILE A 536 -20.18 3.61 7.02
CA ILE A 536 -20.68 2.23 7.15
C ILE A 536 -19.48 1.26 7.04
N PHE A 537 -18.60 1.47 6.07
CA PHE A 537 -17.42 0.63 5.88
C PHE A 537 -16.41 0.76 7.01
N THR A 538 -16.25 1.96 7.60
CA THR A 538 -15.43 2.15 8.79
C THR A 538 -15.97 1.34 9.97
N VAL A 539 -17.27 1.44 10.26
CA VAL A 539 -17.91 0.67 11.35
C VAL A 539 -17.91 -0.84 11.04
N ALA A 540 -18.08 -1.22 9.77
CA ALA A 540 -18.04 -2.62 9.35
C ALA A 540 -16.69 -3.30 9.64
N ARG A 541 -15.58 -2.57 9.62
CA ARG A 541 -14.27 -3.11 10.02
C ARG A 541 -14.20 -3.51 11.49
N TRP A 542 -15.01 -2.91 12.36
CA TRP A 542 -15.07 -3.26 13.78
C TRP A 542 -15.74 -4.63 14.02
N LEU A 543 -16.56 -5.11 13.06
CA LEU A 543 -17.32 -6.38 13.16
C LEU A 543 -16.42 -7.58 13.48
N ARG A 544 -15.17 -7.59 13.01
CA ARG A 544 -14.22 -8.69 13.21
C ARG A 544 -13.95 -8.94 14.70
N ASP A 545 -13.65 -7.88 15.42
CA ASP A 545 -13.13 -7.94 16.80
C ASP A 545 -14.19 -7.59 17.85
N ALA A 546 -15.31 -6.98 17.44
CA ALA A 546 -16.39 -6.58 18.33
C ALA A 546 -17.15 -7.76 18.93
N PRO A 547 -17.70 -7.64 20.16
CA PRO A 547 -18.54 -8.64 20.78
C PRO A 547 -19.69 -9.05 19.85
N LYS A 548 -19.92 -10.36 19.69
CA LYS A 548 -20.96 -10.87 18.77
C LYS A 548 -22.38 -10.44 19.17
N GLN A 549 -22.60 -10.08 20.45
CA GLN A 549 -23.88 -9.64 20.98
C GLN A 549 -24.12 -8.13 20.84
N ALA A 550 -23.16 -7.35 20.33
CA ALA A 550 -23.30 -5.91 20.21
C ALA A 550 -24.51 -5.52 19.34
N ALA A 551 -25.40 -4.67 19.90
CA ALA A 551 -26.70 -4.35 19.28
C ALA A 551 -26.58 -3.64 17.90
N TRP A 552 -25.51 -2.86 17.70
CA TRP A 552 -25.26 -2.15 16.47
C TRP A 552 -24.89 -3.05 15.28
N ARG A 553 -24.40 -4.30 15.52
CA ARG A 553 -23.99 -5.24 14.44
C ARG A 553 -25.11 -5.49 13.45
N ALA A 554 -26.34 -5.74 13.94
CA ALA A 554 -27.48 -6.02 13.08
C ALA A 554 -27.81 -4.84 12.13
N LYS A 555 -27.66 -3.60 12.61
CA LYS A 555 -27.86 -2.40 11.79
C LYS A 555 -26.82 -2.30 10.67
N VAL A 556 -25.55 -2.58 10.99
CA VAL A 556 -24.46 -2.58 10.00
C VAL A 556 -24.66 -3.67 8.95
N PHE A 557 -24.98 -4.90 9.34
CA PHE A 557 -25.25 -5.98 8.40
C PHE A 557 -26.46 -5.66 7.49
N ALA A 558 -27.53 -5.09 8.04
CA ALA A 558 -28.68 -4.64 7.23
C ALA A 558 -28.28 -3.56 6.21
N SER A 559 -27.47 -2.58 6.60
CA SER A 559 -26.97 -1.54 5.71
C SER A 559 -26.07 -2.11 4.60
N LEU A 560 -25.15 -3.02 4.94
CA LEU A 560 -24.28 -3.71 3.97
C LEU A 560 -25.10 -4.53 2.96
N LEU A 561 -26.14 -5.22 3.43
CA LEU A 561 -27.03 -5.98 2.57
C LEU A 561 -27.81 -5.08 1.61
N ASN A 562 -28.30 -3.94 2.08
CA ASN A 562 -28.98 -2.95 1.24
C ASN A 562 -28.03 -2.39 0.16
N ILE A 563 -26.77 -2.11 0.48
CA ILE A 563 -25.75 -1.69 -0.49
C ILE A 563 -25.53 -2.79 -1.53
N MET A 564 -25.39 -4.05 -1.09
CA MET A 564 -25.10 -5.17 -1.97
C MET A 564 -26.24 -5.48 -2.94
N GLN A 565 -27.49 -5.28 -2.54
CA GLN A 565 -28.69 -5.55 -3.33
C GLN A 565 -29.27 -4.31 -4.04
N GLY A 566 -28.78 -3.10 -3.73
CA GLY A 566 -29.31 -1.84 -4.27
C GLY A 566 -29.24 -1.79 -5.81
N GLU A 567 -30.31 -1.42 -6.47
CA GLU A 567 -30.33 -1.25 -7.94
C GLU A 567 -29.47 -0.07 -8.38
N GLY A 568 -28.78 -0.20 -9.52
CA GLY A 568 -27.97 0.88 -10.11
C GLY A 568 -26.68 1.24 -9.35
N GLN A 569 -26.32 0.51 -8.30
CA GLN A 569 -25.07 0.73 -7.56
C GLN A 569 -23.85 0.23 -8.37
N PRO A 570 -22.69 0.92 -8.29
CA PRO A 570 -21.45 0.42 -8.83
C PRO A 570 -21.10 -0.98 -8.30
N ILE A 571 -20.51 -1.82 -9.13
CA ILE A 571 -20.08 -3.17 -8.73
C ILE A 571 -19.03 -3.07 -7.62
N SER A 572 -18.12 -2.09 -7.72
CA SER A 572 -17.09 -1.82 -6.71
C SER A 572 -17.68 -1.50 -5.33
N LEU A 573 -18.74 -0.68 -5.28
CA LEU A 573 -19.41 -0.38 -4.01
C LEU A 573 -20.07 -1.62 -3.38
N ARG A 574 -20.71 -2.46 -4.19
CA ARG A 574 -21.24 -3.76 -3.75
C ARG A 574 -20.14 -4.71 -3.29
N ALA A 575 -18.98 -4.71 -3.97
CA ALA A 575 -17.82 -5.51 -3.60
C ALA A 575 -17.22 -5.07 -2.25
N HIS A 576 -17.23 -3.78 -1.93
CA HIS A 576 -16.87 -3.30 -0.59
C HIS A 576 -17.80 -3.87 0.49
N ALA A 577 -19.12 -3.94 0.22
CA ALA A 577 -20.05 -4.56 1.16
C ALA A 577 -19.80 -6.08 1.30
N MET A 578 -19.52 -6.79 0.20
CA MET A 578 -19.13 -8.20 0.23
C MET A 578 -17.84 -8.40 1.06
N ALA A 579 -16.81 -7.58 0.82
CA ALA A 579 -15.56 -7.66 1.58
C ALA A 579 -15.79 -7.43 3.09
N ALA A 580 -16.66 -6.50 3.44
CA ALA A 580 -17.04 -6.24 4.84
C ALA A 580 -17.72 -7.45 5.48
N PHE A 581 -18.60 -8.16 4.77
CA PHE A 581 -19.19 -9.41 5.24
C PHE A 581 -18.15 -10.51 5.43
N VAL A 582 -17.26 -10.72 4.46
CA VAL A 582 -16.17 -11.71 4.55
C VAL A 582 -15.29 -11.43 5.76
N LEU A 583 -14.82 -10.20 5.91
CA LEU A 583 -13.88 -9.81 6.98
C LEU A 583 -14.53 -9.69 8.35
N SER A 584 -15.84 -9.69 8.46
CA SER A 584 -16.55 -9.72 9.73
C SER A 584 -16.30 -11.01 10.52
N GLY A 585 -15.89 -12.09 9.84
CA GLY A 585 -15.76 -13.43 10.43
C GLY A 585 -17.07 -13.98 11.00
N ASP A 586 -18.23 -13.44 10.59
CA ASP A 586 -19.52 -13.88 11.08
C ASP A 586 -19.98 -15.14 10.32
N PRO A 587 -20.34 -16.25 11.02
CA PRO A 587 -20.80 -17.47 10.36
C PRO A 587 -22.04 -17.28 9.49
N GLY A 588 -22.85 -16.26 9.77
CA GLY A 588 -24.02 -15.90 8.97
C GLY A 588 -23.68 -15.44 7.54
N ALA A 589 -22.47 -14.95 7.31
CA ALA A 589 -22.02 -14.50 5.98
C ALA A 589 -22.09 -15.62 4.93
N ALA A 590 -21.64 -16.85 5.28
CA ALA A 590 -21.73 -18.00 4.38
C ALA A 590 -23.20 -18.31 3.98
N THR A 591 -24.13 -18.26 4.93
CA THR A 591 -25.56 -18.49 4.65
C THR A 591 -26.14 -17.39 3.78
N LEU A 592 -25.77 -16.14 4.04
CA LEU A 592 -26.17 -15.00 3.22
C LEU A 592 -25.72 -15.15 1.77
N PHE A 593 -24.42 -15.47 1.55
CA PHE A 593 -23.89 -15.66 0.20
C PHE A 593 -24.61 -16.78 -0.55
N ARG A 594 -24.88 -17.94 0.08
CA ARG A 594 -25.69 -19.00 -0.55
C ARG A 594 -27.10 -18.52 -0.95
N GLN A 595 -27.74 -17.68 -0.12
CA GLN A 595 -29.03 -17.11 -0.50
C GLN A 595 -28.90 -16.15 -1.70
N LEU A 596 -27.84 -15.37 -1.76
CA LEU A 596 -27.59 -14.43 -2.86
C LEU A 596 -27.15 -15.11 -4.16
N LEU A 597 -26.57 -16.32 -4.12
CA LEU A 597 -26.33 -17.15 -5.32
C LEU A 597 -27.62 -17.48 -6.07
N SER A 598 -28.76 -17.55 -5.38
CA SER A 598 -30.07 -17.75 -5.99
C SER A 598 -30.77 -16.46 -6.44
N SER A 599 -30.07 -15.32 -6.43
CA SER A 599 -30.60 -14.02 -6.88
C SER A 599 -30.90 -14.04 -8.38
N ARG A 600 -31.82 -13.16 -8.81
CA ARG A 600 -32.08 -12.91 -10.23
C ARG A 600 -31.15 -11.83 -10.84
N SER A 601 -30.38 -11.15 -10.03
CA SER A 601 -29.47 -10.08 -10.47
C SER A 601 -28.10 -10.63 -10.81
N PHE A 602 -27.72 -10.53 -12.07
CA PHE A 602 -26.38 -10.90 -12.54
C PHE A 602 -25.25 -10.03 -12.01
N ASP A 603 -25.56 -8.88 -11.38
CA ASP A 603 -24.56 -8.05 -10.70
C ASP A 603 -24.28 -8.55 -9.28
N VAL A 604 -25.22 -9.27 -8.66
CA VAL A 604 -25.10 -9.78 -7.27
C VAL A 604 -24.48 -11.16 -7.24
N ILE A 605 -24.80 -12.03 -8.19
CA ILE A 605 -24.36 -13.42 -8.20
C ILE A 605 -22.82 -13.57 -8.22
N PRO A 606 -22.05 -12.87 -9.07
CA PRO A 606 -20.60 -12.95 -9.07
C PRO A 606 -20.00 -12.59 -7.71
N LEU A 607 -20.48 -11.54 -7.06
CA LEU A 607 -20.04 -11.12 -5.74
C LEU A 607 -20.39 -12.15 -4.65
N ALA A 608 -21.58 -12.74 -4.73
CA ALA A 608 -21.97 -13.81 -3.82
C ALA A 608 -21.09 -15.07 -3.99
N ALA A 609 -20.73 -15.41 -5.23
CA ALA A 609 -19.79 -16.49 -5.53
C ALA A 609 -18.42 -16.21 -4.92
N LEU A 610 -17.84 -15.02 -5.21
CA LEU A 610 -16.56 -14.59 -4.63
C LEU A 610 -16.62 -14.56 -3.08
N GLY A 611 -17.71 -14.07 -2.50
CA GLY A 611 -17.93 -14.10 -1.05
C GLY A 611 -17.92 -15.53 -0.49
N SER A 612 -18.62 -16.48 -1.15
CA SER A 612 -18.64 -17.89 -0.76
C SER A 612 -17.25 -18.55 -0.82
N GLY A 613 -16.47 -18.23 -1.88
CA GLY A 613 -15.09 -18.66 -2.02
C GLY A 613 -14.19 -18.12 -0.91
N ALA A 614 -14.28 -16.82 -0.64
CA ALA A 614 -13.46 -16.16 0.37
C ALA A 614 -13.71 -16.66 1.81
N VAL A 615 -14.97 -17.01 2.15
CA VAL A 615 -15.28 -17.65 3.43
C VAL A 615 -15.11 -19.18 3.43
N ARG A 616 -14.63 -19.76 2.30
CA ARG A 616 -14.38 -21.19 2.09
C ARG A 616 -15.61 -22.06 2.41
N ASP A 617 -16.78 -21.64 1.92
CA ASP A 617 -18.05 -22.34 2.19
C ASP A 617 -18.20 -23.61 1.35
N SER A 618 -17.83 -24.76 1.90
CA SER A 618 -17.98 -26.06 1.22
C SER A 618 -19.43 -26.45 0.88
N LYS A 619 -20.42 -25.85 1.55
CA LYS A 619 -21.84 -26.10 1.26
C LYS A 619 -22.34 -25.34 0.01
N ALA A 620 -21.58 -24.39 -0.50
CA ALA A 620 -21.90 -23.65 -1.70
C ALA A 620 -21.45 -24.37 -2.99
N ILE A 621 -20.65 -25.43 -2.93
CA ILE A 621 -20.02 -26.09 -4.08
C ILE A 621 -21.05 -26.45 -5.15
N GLU A 622 -22.13 -27.12 -4.81
CA GLU A 622 -23.15 -27.57 -5.78
C GLU A 622 -23.83 -26.39 -6.49
N MET A 623 -24.13 -25.31 -5.76
CA MET A 623 -24.67 -24.09 -6.34
C MET A 623 -23.67 -23.38 -7.26
N LEU A 624 -22.38 -23.37 -6.87
CA LEU A 624 -21.30 -22.80 -7.70
C LEU A 624 -21.08 -23.61 -8.98
N GLU A 625 -21.19 -24.96 -8.93
CA GLU A 625 -21.16 -25.81 -10.13
C GLU A 625 -22.34 -25.51 -11.07
N GLU A 626 -23.55 -25.29 -10.55
CA GLU A 626 -24.71 -24.93 -11.33
C GLU A 626 -24.53 -23.58 -12.05
N ILE A 627 -24.07 -22.54 -11.34
CA ILE A 627 -23.88 -21.22 -11.91
C ILE A 627 -22.69 -21.12 -12.86
N MET A 628 -21.74 -22.05 -12.86
CA MET A 628 -20.72 -22.14 -13.92
C MET A 628 -21.31 -22.39 -15.31
N GLN A 629 -22.54 -22.88 -15.41
CA GLN A 629 -23.27 -23.08 -16.66
C GLN A 629 -24.13 -21.86 -17.05
N ALA A 630 -24.11 -20.79 -16.29
CA ALA A 630 -24.88 -19.57 -16.59
C ALA A 630 -24.43 -18.94 -17.93
N PRO A 631 -25.35 -18.22 -18.61
CA PRO A 631 -25.04 -17.58 -19.89
C PRO A 631 -24.12 -16.35 -19.78
N VAL A 632 -23.88 -15.86 -18.55
CA VAL A 632 -23.13 -14.63 -18.27
C VAL A 632 -21.70 -14.96 -17.86
N GLY A 633 -20.71 -14.51 -18.62
CA GLY A 633 -19.30 -14.80 -18.42
C GLY A 633 -18.78 -14.39 -17.04
N ALA A 634 -19.19 -13.24 -16.51
CA ALA A 634 -18.79 -12.78 -15.17
C ALA A 634 -19.22 -13.76 -14.07
N VAL A 635 -20.41 -14.36 -14.18
CA VAL A 635 -20.90 -15.36 -13.23
C VAL A 635 -20.05 -16.64 -13.29
N ARG A 636 -19.75 -17.12 -14.50
CA ARG A 636 -18.92 -18.32 -14.74
C ARG A 636 -17.51 -18.16 -14.19
N ARG A 637 -16.88 -17.01 -14.47
CA ARG A 637 -15.55 -16.66 -13.96
C ARG A 637 -15.51 -16.62 -12.43
N ALA A 638 -16.48 -15.93 -11.81
CA ALA A 638 -16.58 -15.85 -10.36
C ALA A 638 -16.78 -17.23 -9.70
N ALA A 639 -17.55 -18.10 -10.31
CA ALA A 639 -17.76 -19.47 -9.82
C ALA A 639 -16.48 -20.30 -9.87
N CYS A 640 -15.68 -20.24 -10.96
CA CYS A 640 -14.39 -20.91 -11.05
C CYS A 640 -13.42 -20.40 -9.97
N LEU A 641 -13.28 -19.08 -9.81
CA LEU A 641 -12.43 -18.47 -8.79
C LEU A 641 -12.86 -18.89 -7.37
N ALA A 642 -14.17 -18.89 -7.10
CA ALA A 642 -14.72 -19.27 -5.81
C ALA A 642 -14.45 -20.74 -5.46
N LEU A 643 -14.64 -21.66 -6.41
CA LEU A 643 -14.40 -23.09 -6.21
C LEU A 643 -12.92 -23.38 -5.92
N VAL A 644 -12.00 -22.71 -6.63
CA VAL A 644 -10.56 -22.85 -6.33
C VAL A 644 -10.23 -22.25 -4.95
N ALA A 645 -10.82 -21.12 -4.57
CA ALA A 645 -10.61 -20.51 -3.25
C ALA A 645 -11.14 -21.37 -2.10
N ILE A 646 -12.23 -22.15 -2.30
CA ILE A 646 -12.71 -23.16 -1.34
C ILE A 646 -11.66 -24.25 -1.14
N GLY A 647 -11.01 -24.72 -2.22
CA GLY A 647 -9.84 -25.59 -2.18
C GLY A 647 -10.08 -27.00 -1.65
N THR A 648 -11.32 -27.51 -1.69
CA THR A 648 -11.61 -28.93 -1.37
C THR A 648 -11.45 -29.79 -2.62
N GLU A 649 -11.17 -31.09 -2.46
CA GLU A 649 -11.08 -32.05 -3.56
C GLU A 649 -12.30 -31.93 -4.49
N LYS A 650 -13.53 -31.97 -3.92
CA LYS A 650 -14.78 -31.82 -4.70
C LYS A 650 -14.84 -30.52 -5.50
N SER A 651 -14.40 -29.41 -4.91
CA SER A 651 -14.43 -28.11 -5.60
C SER A 651 -13.40 -28.02 -6.73
N LEU A 652 -12.20 -28.56 -6.52
CA LEU A 652 -11.15 -28.60 -7.54
C LEU A 652 -11.50 -29.54 -8.69
N GLU A 653 -12.12 -30.70 -8.41
CA GLU A 653 -12.66 -31.59 -9.44
C GLU A 653 -13.73 -30.91 -10.32
N ALA A 654 -14.58 -30.07 -9.74
CA ALA A 654 -15.57 -29.29 -10.50
C ALA A 654 -14.90 -28.34 -11.51
N VAL A 655 -13.85 -27.63 -11.08
CA VAL A 655 -13.08 -26.75 -11.98
C VAL A 655 -12.28 -27.55 -13.01
N ALA A 656 -11.75 -28.73 -12.63
CA ALA A 656 -11.08 -29.62 -13.55
C ALA A 656 -12.02 -30.11 -14.68
N ARG A 657 -13.28 -30.49 -14.33
CA ARG A 657 -14.30 -30.81 -15.35
C ARG A 657 -14.59 -29.60 -16.26
N ALA A 658 -14.65 -28.38 -15.71
CA ALA A 658 -14.85 -27.16 -16.50
C ALA A 658 -13.68 -26.91 -17.49
N LEU A 659 -12.44 -27.15 -17.06
CA LEU A 659 -11.26 -27.07 -17.89
C LEU A 659 -11.25 -28.08 -19.03
N LEU A 660 -11.65 -29.33 -18.75
CA LEU A 660 -11.61 -30.42 -19.74
C LEU A 660 -12.79 -30.38 -20.73
N GLN A 661 -13.98 -29.98 -20.28
CA GLN A 661 -15.24 -30.16 -21.01
C GLN A 661 -15.94 -28.82 -21.35
N GLY A 662 -15.53 -27.71 -20.79
CA GLY A 662 -16.15 -26.39 -21.00
C GLY A 662 -15.94 -25.83 -22.43
N ASP A 663 -16.67 -24.80 -22.76
CA ASP A 663 -16.38 -23.97 -23.92
C ASP A 663 -15.09 -23.14 -23.71
N GLU A 664 -14.68 -22.38 -24.73
CA GLU A 664 -13.41 -21.65 -24.70
C GLU A 664 -13.30 -20.67 -23.52
N GLU A 665 -14.37 -19.91 -23.25
CA GLU A 665 -14.40 -18.94 -22.14
C GLU A 665 -14.32 -19.64 -20.78
N LEU A 666 -15.07 -20.71 -20.58
CA LEU A 666 -15.08 -21.45 -19.33
C LEU A 666 -13.75 -22.19 -19.09
N ARG A 667 -13.15 -22.78 -20.13
CA ARG A 667 -11.81 -23.39 -20.05
C ARG A 667 -10.75 -22.39 -19.67
N ARG A 668 -10.79 -21.18 -20.23
CA ARG A 668 -9.89 -20.09 -19.87
C ARG A 668 -10.09 -19.69 -18.40
N ALA A 669 -11.33 -19.46 -17.97
CA ALA A 669 -11.65 -19.11 -16.59
C ALA A 669 -11.18 -20.18 -15.60
N ALA A 670 -11.37 -21.45 -15.93
CA ALA A 670 -10.92 -22.57 -15.11
C ALA A 670 -9.38 -22.65 -15.05
N ALA A 671 -8.67 -22.48 -16.19
CA ALA A 671 -7.21 -22.51 -16.21
C ALA A 671 -6.58 -21.36 -15.41
N GLU A 672 -7.06 -20.13 -15.58
CA GLU A 672 -6.56 -18.97 -14.81
C GLU A 672 -6.92 -19.09 -13.31
N ALA A 673 -8.09 -19.62 -12.96
CA ALA A 673 -8.42 -19.92 -11.57
C ALA A 673 -7.49 -20.97 -10.97
N MET A 674 -7.20 -22.06 -11.69
CA MET A 674 -6.28 -23.13 -11.27
C MET A 674 -4.85 -22.66 -11.03
N ALA A 675 -4.42 -21.57 -11.69
CA ALA A 675 -3.14 -20.91 -11.42
C ALA A 675 -3.01 -20.43 -9.96
N ASN A 676 -4.12 -20.28 -9.24
CA ASN A 676 -4.15 -19.87 -7.83
C ASN A 676 -3.97 -21.05 -6.85
N ASP A 677 -4.04 -22.29 -7.30
CA ASP A 677 -3.85 -23.46 -6.46
C ASP A 677 -2.48 -24.13 -6.70
N PRO A 678 -1.53 -24.04 -5.74
CA PRO A 678 -0.20 -24.65 -5.86
C PRO A 678 -0.18 -26.18 -5.88
N GLY A 679 -1.26 -26.81 -5.43
CA GLY A 679 -1.41 -28.27 -5.38
C GLY A 679 -1.92 -28.84 -6.69
N GLU A 680 -3.15 -29.28 -6.67
CA GLU A 680 -3.83 -29.90 -7.82
C GLU A 680 -3.94 -28.96 -9.03
N GLY A 681 -4.16 -27.66 -8.81
CA GLY A 681 -4.23 -26.69 -9.90
C GLY A 681 -2.95 -26.62 -10.73
N TYR A 682 -1.79 -26.57 -10.09
CA TYR A 682 -0.51 -26.59 -10.82
C TYR A 682 -0.26 -27.93 -11.51
N ALA A 683 -0.67 -29.07 -10.91
CA ALA A 683 -0.56 -30.38 -11.53
C ALA A 683 -1.43 -30.45 -12.79
N MET A 684 -2.67 -29.97 -12.72
CA MET A 684 -3.60 -29.93 -13.86
C MET A 684 -3.08 -29.05 -15.02
N LEU A 685 -2.48 -27.91 -14.72
CA LEU A 685 -1.89 -27.06 -15.76
C LEU A 685 -0.68 -27.72 -16.43
N LYS A 686 0.20 -28.39 -15.68
CA LYS A 686 1.34 -29.13 -16.23
C LYS A 686 0.88 -30.28 -17.15
N GLU A 687 -0.07 -31.07 -16.70
CA GLU A 687 -0.62 -32.18 -17.47
C GLU A 687 -1.37 -31.67 -18.72
N GLY A 688 -2.22 -30.66 -18.54
CA GLY A 688 -3.01 -30.06 -19.62
C GLY A 688 -2.17 -29.51 -20.77
N ALA A 689 -0.94 -29.06 -20.49
CA ALA A 689 0.00 -28.59 -21.52
C ALA A 689 0.41 -29.71 -22.52
N THR A 690 0.31 -30.95 -22.12
CA THR A 690 0.73 -32.12 -22.94
C THR A 690 -0.43 -32.86 -23.63
N LEU A 691 -1.68 -32.52 -23.33
CA LEU A 691 -2.86 -33.20 -23.88
C LEU A 691 -3.12 -32.80 -25.34
N ALA A 692 -3.75 -33.67 -26.09
CA ALA A 692 -3.96 -33.50 -27.52
C ALA A 692 -4.98 -32.43 -27.92
N ASP A 693 -5.89 -32.04 -26.99
CA ASP A 693 -6.94 -31.03 -27.23
C ASP A 693 -6.34 -29.63 -27.36
N ILE A 694 -6.46 -29.01 -28.51
CA ILE A 694 -5.93 -27.69 -28.86
C ILE A 694 -6.58 -26.60 -27.98
N MET A 695 -7.89 -26.70 -27.75
CA MET A 695 -8.63 -25.69 -26.98
C MET A 695 -8.20 -25.75 -25.50
N LEU A 696 -7.92 -26.94 -25.00
CA LEU A 696 -7.38 -27.15 -23.66
C LEU A 696 -5.98 -26.54 -23.54
N ARG A 697 -5.06 -26.85 -24.49
CA ARG A 697 -3.71 -26.29 -24.44
C ARG A 697 -3.71 -24.75 -24.53
N ARG A 698 -4.60 -24.15 -25.35
CA ARG A 698 -4.78 -22.69 -25.38
C ARG A 698 -5.23 -22.15 -24.02
N ALA A 699 -6.21 -22.78 -23.38
CA ALA A 699 -6.65 -22.39 -22.04
C ALA A 699 -5.52 -22.53 -21.01
N VAL A 700 -4.75 -23.60 -21.07
CA VAL A 700 -3.61 -23.84 -20.19
C VAL A 700 -2.52 -22.78 -20.36
N VAL A 701 -2.26 -22.26 -21.57
CA VAL A 701 -1.33 -21.12 -21.78
C VAL A 701 -1.77 -19.90 -20.98
N HIS A 702 -3.06 -19.57 -20.96
CA HIS A 702 -3.58 -18.48 -20.11
C HIS A 702 -3.32 -18.76 -18.62
N GLY A 703 -3.58 -19.97 -18.13
CA GLY A 703 -3.32 -20.33 -16.73
C GLY A 703 -1.82 -20.26 -16.37
N LEU A 704 -0.95 -20.83 -17.21
CA LEU A 704 0.51 -20.84 -16.99
C LEU A 704 1.09 -19.42 -16.91
N ALA A 705 0.58 -18.47 -17.70
CA ALA A 705 0.99 -17.08 -17.67
C ALA A 705 0.74 -16.39 -16.31
N HIS A 706 -0.22 -16.90 -15.52
CA HIS A 706 -0.60 -16.35 -14.20
C HIS A 706 0.06 -17.08 -13.00
N VAL A 707 0.77 -18.17 -13.23
CA VAL A 707 1.41 -18.94 -12.14
C VAL A 707 2.56 -18.18 -11.47
N GLY A 708 3.32 -17.37 -12.21
CA GLY A 708 4.44 -16.58 -11.68
C GLY A 708 5.61 -17.41 -11.14
N GLN A 709 5.78 -18.64 -11.61
CA GLN A 709 6.87 -19.54 -11.20
C GLN A 709 7.79 -19.89 -12.38
N PRO A 710 9.11 -20.09 -12.17
CA PRO A 710 10.06 -20.39 -13.24
C PRO A 710 9.65 -21.58 -14.12
N TRP A 711 9.15 -22.66 -13.50
CA TRP A 711 8.70 -23.85 -14.23
C TRP A 711 7.55 -23.57 -15.21
N ALA A 712 6.66 -22.61 -14.90
CA ALA A 712 5.56 -22.26 -15.81
C ALA A 712 6.08 -21.48 -17.01
N THR A 713 7.04 -20.59 -16.79
CA THR A 713 7.74 -19.89 -17.87
C THR A 713 8.51 -20.86 -18.78
N GLU A 714 9.17 -21.88 -18.22
CA GLU A 714 9.84 -22.94 -18.99
C GLU A 714 8.85 -23.71 -19.88
N ILE A 715 7.67 -24.06 -19.35
CA ILE A 715 6.61 -24.73 -20.15
C ILE A 715 6.11 -23.80 -21.26
N LEU A 716 5.86 -22.51 -20.96
CA LEU A 716 5.45 -21.54 -21.99
C LEU A 716 6.50 -21.39 -23.12
N GLN A 717 7.79 -21.36 -22.77
CA GLN A 717 8.90 -21.33 -23.74
C GLN A 717 8.92 -22.59 -24.61
N HIS A 718 8.69 -23.76 -24.01
CA HIS A 718 8.58 -25.01 -24.73
C HIS A 718 7.38 -24.99 -25.70
N MET A 719 6.18 -24.58 -25.20
CA MET A 719 4.97 -24.47 -26.03
C MET A 719 5.13 -23.45 -27.18
N GLN A 720 5.83 -22.34 -26.95
CA GLN A 720 6.14 -21.33 -27.99
C GLN A 720 6.90 -21.93 -29.17
N VAL A 721 7.80 -22.87 -28.94
CA VAL A 721 8.70 -23.42 -29.97
C VAL A 721 8.18 -24.73 -30.54
N GLU A 722 7.71 -25.64 -29.69
CA GLU A 722 7.52 -27.05 -30.00
C GLU A 722 6.06 -27.49 -30.15
N ASP A 723 5.06 -26.68 -29.76
CA ASP A 723 3.65 -27.09 -29.95
C ASP A 723 3.30 -27.24 -31.44
N ASP A 724 2.62 -28.31 -31.81
CA ASP A 724 2.23 -28.58 -33.18
C ASP A 724 1.30 -27.52 -33.77
N GLN A 725 0.56 -26.81 -32.93
CA GLN A 725 -0.47 -25.87 -33.34
C GLN A 725 0.02 -24.42 -33.28
N TRP A 726 -0.03 -23.75 -34.43
CA TRP A 726 0.37 -22.34 -34.54
C TRP A 726 -0.38 -21.42 -33.54
N ALA A 727 -1.68 -21.64 -33.32
CA ALA A 727 -2.48 -20.83 -32.42
C ALA A 727 -1.98 -20.91 -30.97
N VAL A 728 -1.49 -22.06 -30.52
CA VAL A 728 -0.90 -22.27 -29.19
C VAL A 728 0.47 -21.59 -29.11
N ARG A 729 1.34 -21.82 -30.12
CA ARG A 729 2.66 -21.16 -30.18
C ARG A 729 2.55 -19.65 -30.17
N ASN A 730 1.63 -19.09 -30.97
CA ASN A 730 1.44 -17.64 -31.04
C ASN A 730 0.94 -17.05 -29.72
N LEU A 731 0.02 -17.72 -29.03
CA LEU A 731 -0.49 -17.27 -27.73
C LEU A 731 0.60 -17.34 -26.66
N ALA A 732 1.40 -18.40 -26.60
CA ALA A 732 2.54 -18.51 -25.69
C ALA A 732 3.58 -17.42 -25.97
N ASN A 733 3.86 -17.11 -27.25
CA ASN A 733 4.75 -16.01 -27.62
C ASN A 733 4.22 -14.65 -27.12
N GLN A 734 2.94 -14.37 -27.28
CA GLN A 734 2.33 -13.11 -26.81
C GLN A 734 2.49 -12.93 -25.30
N TYR A 735 2.26 -13.96 -24.50
CA TYR A 735 2.44 -13.88 -23.05
C TYR A 735 3.92 -13.72 -22.65
N LEU A 736 4.83 -14.44 -23.29
CA LEU A 736 6.28 -14.30 -23.02
C LEU A 736 6.79 -12.91 -23.39
N GLU A 737 6.31 -12.32 -24.50
CA GLU A 737 6.59 -10.93 -24.86
C GLU A 737 6.03 -9.96 -23.80
N GLN A 738 4.77 -10.13 -23.36
CA GLN A 738 4.19 -9.30 -22.30
C GLN A 738 4.99 -9.39 -21.00
N MET A 739 5.38 -10.60 -20.59
CA MET A 739 6.20 -10.81 -19.37
C MET A 739 7.60 -10.19 -19.47
N SER A 740 8.14 -9.96 -20.68
CA SER A 740 9.44 -9.32 -20.89
C SER A 740 9.40 -7.78 -20.80
N HIS A 741 8.21 -7.19 -20.85
CA HIS A 741 8.01 -5.73 -20.77
C HIS A 741 7.63 -5.32 -19.35
N THR A 742 7.82 -4.03 -19.04
CA THR A 742 7.33 -3.44 -17.80
C THR A 742 5.81 -3.59 -17.71
N ASP A 743 5.29 -3.95 -16.54
CA ASP A 743 3.83 -4.09 -16.35
C ASP A 743 3.13 -2.75 -16.69
N PRO A 744 2.15 -2.75 -17.58
CA PRO A 744 1.42 -1.52 -17.98
C PRO A 744 0.59 -0.91 -16.84
N ARG A 745 0.45 -1.62 -15.71
CA ARG A 745 -0.20 -1.12 -14.50
C ARG A 745 0.73 -0.24 -13.65
N VAL A 746 2.03 -0.17 -13.98
CA VAL A 746 2.98 0.73 -13.30
C VAL A 746 2.52 2.17 -13.44
N PRO A 747 2.40 2.94 -12.35
CA PRO A 747 1.92 4.32 -12.42
C PRO A 747 2.90 5.22 -13.16
N HIS A 748 2.44 5.83 -14.23
CA HIS A 748 3.23 6.78 -15.00
C HIS A 748 2.93 8.24 -14.63
N LYS A 749 3.93 9.08 -14.74
CA LYS A 749 3.74 10.52 -14.63
C LYS A 749 2.86 11.00 -15.78
N LEU A 750 1.73 11.65 -15.46
CA LEU A 750 0.84 12.19 -16.50
C LEU A 750 1.55 13.26 -17.32
N MET A 751 1.38 13.19 -18.63
CA MET A 751 1.81 14.24 -19.56
C MET A 751 1.04 15.54 -19.27
N ALA A 752 1.66 16.69 -19.56
CA ALA A 752 0.93 17.96 -19.49
C ALA A 752 -0.25 17.94 -20.47
N PRO A 753 -1.43 18.53 -20.15
CA PRO A 753 -2.57 18.56 -21.07
C PRO A 753 -2.24 19.12 -22.47
N SER A 754 -1.33 20.08 -22.54
CA SER A 754 -0.85 20.66 -23.81
C SER A 754 0.08 19.73 -24.61
N GLU A 755 0.46 18.58 -24.07
CA GLU A 755 1.37 17.61 -24.67
C GLU A 755 0.69 16.25 -24.89
N ALA A 756 -0.50 16.03 -24.31
CA ALA A 756 -1.27 14.79 -24.44
C ALA A 756 -1.93 14.69 -25.83
N PRO A 757 -1.49 13.77 -26.73
CA PRO A 757 -1.93 13.73 -28.13
C PRO A 757 -3.44 13.57 -28.28
N TRP A 758 -4.05 12.69 -27.49
CA TRP A 758 -5.49 12.45 -27.52
C TRP A 758 -6.31 13.66 -27.12
N LEU A 759 -5.85 14.44 -26.12
CA LEU A 759 -6.56 15.63 -25.64
C LEU A 759 -6.43 16.79 -26.62
N ILE A 760 -5.26 16.94 -27.27
CA ILE A 760 -5.05 17.91 -28.36
C ILE A 760 -5.99 17.58 -29.54
N ALA A 761 -6.09 16.30 -29.90
CA ALA A 761 -7.00 15.86 -30.96
C ALA A 761 -8.47 16.12 -30.61
N PHE A 762 -8.88 15.84 -29.36
CA PHE A 762 -10.24 16.13 -28.87
C PHE A 762 -10.53 17.64 -28.89
N ALA A 763 -9.63 18.46 -28.35
CA ALA A 763 -9.76 19.93 -28.37
C ALA A 763 -9.88 20.48 -29.79
N GLY A 764 -9.10 19.93 -30.74
CA GLY A 764 -9.17 20.28 -32.16
C GLY A 764 -10.53 19.96 -32.81
N LYS A 765 -11.15 18.83 -32.46
CA LYS A 765 -12.53 18.50 -32.90
C LYS A 765 -13.56 19.54 -32.39
N GLU A 766 -13.34 20.11 -31.20
CA GLU A 766 -14.18 21.18 -30.63
C GLU A 766 -13.80 22.59 -31.12
N GLY A 767 -12.82 22.73 -31.99
CA GLY A 767 -12.34 24.04 -32.46
C GLY A 767 -11.58 24.84 -31.38
N LYS A 768 -11.03 24.18 -30.36
CA LYS A 768 -10.33 24.76 -29.22
C LYS A 768 -8.83 24.43 -29.27
N GLY A 769 -8.01 25.29 -28.68
CA GLY A 769 -6.59 25.04 -28.45
C GLY A 769 -6.28 24.89 -26.97
N ILE A 770 -5.20 24.19 -26.61
CA ILE A 770 -4.72 24.03 -25.23
C ILE A 770 -3.47 24.89 -25.03
N PRO A 771 -3.54 25.97 -24.24
CA PRO A 771 -2.35 26.78 -23.93
C PRO A 771 -1.34 25.97 -23.10
N ARG A 772 -0.05 26.20 -23.31
CA ARG A 772 1.02 25.63 -22.48
C ARG A 772 0.85 26.04 -21.03
N GLY A 773 0.99 25.07 -20.12
CA GLY A 773 0.85 25.28 -18.68
C GLY A 773 -0.60 25.40 -18.19
N SER A 774 -1.59 25.32 -19.09
CA SER A 774 -3.00 25.25 -18.71
C SER A 774 -3.33 23.86 -18.15
N ALA A 775 -4.16 23.83 -17.11
CA ALA A 775 -4.76 22.57 -16.61
C ALA A 775 -5.84 22.02 -17.56
N ALA A 776 -6.27 22.79 -18.57
CA ALA A 776 -7.27 22.44 -19.57
C ALA A 776 -8.57 21.83 -18.98
N THR A 777 -8.96 22.25 -17.78
CA THR A 777 -10.07 21.66 -17.00
C THR A 777 -11.38 21.62 -17.78
N ASP A 778 -11.70 22.69 -18.53
CA ASP A 778 -12.95 22.75 -19.31
C ASP A 778 -12.96 21.75 -20.47
N ILE A 779 -11.79 21.53 -21.12
CA ILE A 779 -11.65 20.59 -22.24
C ILE A 779 -11.69 19.16 -21.68
N LEU A 780 -11.01 18.89 -20.57
CA LEU A 780 -11.06 17.60 -19.88
C LEU A 780 -12.45 17.24 -19.41
N LEU A 781 -13.18 18.21 -18.86
CA LEU A 781 -14.56 18.04 -18.44
C LEU A 781 -15.49 17.80 -19.65
N SER A 782 -15.25 18.49 -20.78
CA SER A 782 -15.97 18.24 -22.04
C SER A 782 -15.66 16.84 -22.57
N ALA A 783 -14.39 16.41 -22.56
CA ALA A 783 -14.01 15.06 -22.97
C ALA A 783 -14.69 13.99 -22.10
N PHE A 784 -14.75 14.21 -20.78
CA PHE A 784 -15.44 13.28 -19.87
C PHE A 784 -16.96 13.21 -20.14
N LYS A 785 -17.61 14.32 -20.45
CA LYS A 785 -19.05 14.38 -20.69
C LYS A 785 -19.47 13.87 -22.07
N ASN A 786 -18.70 14.20 -23.11
CA ASN A 786 -19.11 14.08 -24.51
C ASN A 786 -18.21 13.18 -25.36
N GLY A 787 -17.07 12.74 -24.81
CA GLY A 787 -16.11 11.85 -25.47
C GLY A 787 -16.62 10.40 -25.59
N ASN A 788 -15.91 9.58 -26.35
CA ASN A 788 -16.09 8.13 -26.31
C ASN A 788 -15.60 7.54 -24.97
N THR A 789 -15.84 6.24 -24.72
CA THR A 789 -15.46 5.58 -23.46
C THR A 789 -13.96 5.76 -23.14
N GLU A 790 -13.06 5.57 -24.12
CA GLU A 790 -11.61 5.76 -23.93
C GLU A 790 -11.26 7.22 -23.56
N GLU A 791 -11.81 8.21 -24.28
CA GLU A 791 -11.60 9.64 -24.01
C GLU A 791 -12.12 10.03 -22.61
N ARG A 792 -13.26 9.46 -22.19
CA ARG A 792 -13.84 9.65 -20.85
C ARG A 792 -12.96 9.08 -19.76
N LEU A 793 -12.48 7.85 -19.94
CA LEU A 793 -11.57 7.18 -18.99
C LEU A 793 -10.22 7.90 -18.89
N ALA A 794 -9.64 8.32 -20.03
CA ALA A 794 -8.37 9.04 -20.08
C ALA A 794 -8.42 10.45 -19.44
N ALA A 795 -9.60 11.07 -19.34
CA ALA A 795 -9.77 12.36 -18.66
C ALA A 795 -9.72 12.25 -17.13
N LEU A 796 -10.12 11.10 -16.54
CA LEU A 796 -10.24 10.92 -15.09
C LEU A 796 -8.95 11.15 -14.30
N PRO A 797 -7.76 10.64 -14.72
CA PRO A 797 -6.51 10.89 -14.00
C PRO A 797 -6.15 12.37 -13.85
N TYR A 798 -6.60 13.21 -14.78
CA TYR A 798 -6.42 14.66 -14.71
C TYR A 798 -7.47 15.33 -13.82
N LEU A 799 -8.77 14.94 -14.00
CA LEU A 799 -9.89 15.57 -13.31
C LEU A 799 -9.83 15.36 -11.80
N LYS A 800 -9.39 14.17 -11.33
CA LYS A 800 -9.25 13.90 -9.89
C LYS A 800 -8.21 14.78 -9.19
N ARG A 801 -7.24 15.37 -9.94
CA ARG A 801 -6.21 16.28 -9.39
C ARG A 801 -6.72 17.71 -9.17
N VAL A 802 -7.73 18.12 -9.91
CA VAL A 802 -8.25 19.51 -9.93
C VAL A 802 -9.73 19.56 -9.51
N ALA A 803 -10.14 18.69 -8.59
CA ALA A 803 -11.52 18.50 -8.17
C ALA A 803 -12.20 19.82 -7.80
N ASN A 804 -13.43 20.02 -8.32
CA ASN A 804 -14.36 21.09 -7.98
C ASN A 804 -15.80 20.59 -8.11
N GLU A 805 -16.79 21.38 -7.68
CA GLU A 805 -18.21 20.98 -7.71
C GLU A 805 -18.67 20.55 -9.10
N GLY A 806 -18.25 21.24 -10.17
CA GLY A 806 -18.62 20.90 -11.55
C GLY A 806 -18.05 19.55 -12.00
N ILE A 807 -16.84 19.21 -11.59
CA ILE A 807 -16.21 17.90 -11.85
C ILE A 807 -16.94 16.82 -11.03
N ILE A 808 -17.18 17.07 -9.74
CA ILE A 808 -17.87 16.11 -8.86
C ILE A 808 -19.26 15.80 -9.39
N GLY A 809 -20.03 16.82 -9.83
CA GLY A 809 -21.34 16.60 -10.44
C GLY A 809 -21.28 15.77 -11.72
N ALA A 810 -20.25 15.98 -12.56
CA ALA A 810 -20.04 15.17 -13.76
C ALA A 810 -19.66 13.72 -13.40
N LEU A 811 -18.80 13.50 -12.40
CA LEU A 811 -18.44 12.17 -11.93
C LEU A 811 -19.63 11.42 -11.32
N TYR A 812 -20.51 12.08 -10.57
CA TYR A 812 -21.76 11.46 -10.13
C TYR A 812 -22.64 11.04 -11.31
N ASN A 813 -22.78 11.89 -12.35
CA ASN A 813 -23.49 11.50 -13.57
C ASN A 813 -22.83 10.30 -14.26
N GLY A 814 -21.49 10.22 -14.27
CA GLY A 814 -20.77 9.06 -14.78
C GLY A 814 -21.03 7.80 -13.94
N MET A 815 -21.02 7.92 -12.61
CA MET A 815 -21.23 6.81 -11.66
C MET A 815 -22.65 6.21 -11.76
N TYR A 816 -23.65 6.99 -12.14
CA TYR A 816 -25.03 6.52 -12.36
C TYR A 816 -25.36 6.33 -13.85
N GLY A 817 -24.40 6.46 -14.76
CA GLY A 817 -24.55 6.28 -16.19
C GLY A 817 -24.65 4.81 -16.62
N ASP A 818 -24.96 4.59 -17.91
CA ASP A 818 -25.14 3.24 -18.48
C ASP A 818 -23.81 2.56 -18.84
N ASP A 819 -22.76 3.32 -19.10
CA ASP A 819 -21.42 2.80 -19.44
C ASP A 819 -20.76 2.24 -18.18
N LEU A 820 -20.58 0.91 -18.14
CA LEU A 820 -20.11 0.19 -16.96
C LEU A 820 -18.68 0.59 -16.58
N GLU A 821 -17.77 0.72 -17.55
CA GLU A 821 -16.37 1.09 -17.30
C GLU A 821 -16.27 2.51 -16.73
N VAL A 822 -17.01 3.44 -17.32
CA VAL A 822 -17.06 4.83 -16.83
C VAL A 822 -17.72 4.92 -15.45
N ARG A 823 -18.72 4.09 -15.17
CA ARG A 823 -19.39 3.99 -13.87
C ARG A 823 -18.39 3.63 -12.77
N GLU A 824 -17.65 2.54 -12.96
CA GLU A 824 -16.66 2.04 -12.00
C GLU A 824 -15.50 3.03 -11.83
N ALA A 825 -14.95 3.55 -12.94
CA ALA A 825 -13.87 4.51 -12.90
C ALA A 825 -14.27 5.85 -12.24
N SER A 826 -15.54 6.29 -12.41
CA SER A 826 -16.11 7.47 -11.74
C SER A 826 -16.24 7.25 -10.24
N PHE A 827 -16.64 6.04 -9.80
CA PHE A 827 -16.71 5.68 -8.40
C PHE A 827 -15.32 5.80 -7.74
N TYR A 828 -14.28 5.20 -8.33
CA TYR A 828 -12.91 5.31 -7.83
C TYR A 828 -12.38 6.75 -7.82
N ALA A 829 -12.68 7.52 -8.86
CA ALA A 829 -12.28 8.93 -8.90
C ALA A 829 -12.92 9.74 -7.76
N LEU A 830 -14.19 9.48 -7.44
CA LEU A 830 -14.88 10.11 -6.30
C LEU A 830 -14.30 9.66 -4.95
N GLU A 831 -13.95 8.37 -4.79
CA GLU A 831 -13.27 7.87 -3.59
C GLU A 831 -11.93 8.58 -3.37
N GLU A 832 -11.09 8.67 -4.41
CA GLU A 832 -9.80 9.36 -4.32
C GLU A 832 -9.94 10.87 -4.06
N ILE A 833 -10.96 11.53 -4.65
CA ILE A 833 -11.27 12.95 -4.39
C ILE A 833 -11.69 13.14 -2.93
N GLY A 834 -12.54 12.24 -2.42
CA GLY A 834 -12.94 12.25 -1.01
C GLY A 834 -11.76 12.02 -0.07
N ALA A 835 -10.93 11.03 -0.36
CA ALA A 835 -9.70 10.72 0.38
C ALA A 835 -8.69 11.86 0.33
N ASN A 836 -8.66 12.63 -0.76
CA ASN A 836 -7.81 13.81 -0.92
C ASN A 836 -8.23 15.01 -0.06
N GLY A 837 -9.30 14.86 0.73
CA GLY A 837 -9.79 15.88 1.67
C GLY A 837 -10.92 16.76 1.12
N PHE A 838 -11.44 16.45 -0.07
CA PHE A 838 -12.56 17.21 -0.64
C PHE A 838 -13.89 16.68 -0.09
N LYS A 839 -14.67 17.55 0.55
CA LYS A 839 -16.01 17.15 1.03
C LYS A 839 -16.93 16.95 -0.17
N LEU A 840 -17.33 15.69 -0.41
CA LEU A 840 -18.25 15.36 -1.50
C LEU A 840 -19.66 15.82 -1.14
N PRO A 841 -20.29 16.72 -1.97
CA PRO A 841 -21.69 17.08 -1.80
C PRO A 841 -22.61 15.88 -2.06
N HIS A 842 -23.82 15.89 -1.51
CA HIS A 842 -24.79 14.84 -1.78
C HIS A 842 -25.26 14.88 -3.25
N PRO A 843 -25.43 13.73 -3.96
CA PRO A 843 -25.85 13.69 -5.36
C PRO A 843 -27.15 14.46 -5.66
N ASN A 844 -28.07 14.56 -4.70
CA ASN A 844 -29.32 15.33 -4.85
C ASN A 844 -29.07 16.81 -5.20
N GLN A 845 -27.90 17.38 -4.83
CA GLN A 845 -27.54 18.76 -5.20
C GLN A 845 -27.30 18.92 -6.71
N PHE A 846 -27.04 17.81 -7.40
CA PHE A 846 -26.82 17.75 -8.85
C PHE A 846 -28.05 17.20 -9.60
N GLY A 847 -29.19 17.05 -8.93
CA GLY A 847 -30.43 16.51 -9.53
C GLY A 847 -30.42 14.99 -9.72
N LEU A 848 -29.55 14.29 -8.99
CA LEU A 848 -29.39 12.84 -9.00
C LEU A 848 -29.89 12.30 -7.64
N GLY A 849 -31.13 11.75 -7.60
CA GLY A 849 -31.70 11.22 -6.36
C GLY A 849 -33.07 10.63 -6.56
#